data_0750c63d8e57a349d89c2e53f206e331
#
_entry.id   0750c63d8e57a349d89c2e53f206e331
#
_cell.length_a   1.000
_cell.length_b   1.000
_cell.length_c   1.000
_cell.angle_alpha   90.00
_cell.angle_beta   90.00
_cell.angle_gamma   90.00
#
_symmetry.space_group_name_H-M   'P 1'
#
loop_
_entity.id
_entity.type
_entity.pdbx_description
1 polymer ?
#
loop_
_entity_poly.entity_id
_entity_poly.type
_entity_poly.pdbx_seq_one_letter_code
_entity_poly.pdbx_strand_id
1 'polypeptide(L)'
;PGTYVPGLDITIKKGAIRGEASGGMLCSLRELGLGAESDGIAELPEDTLPGQSYADFAGLDEVVIDIAITPNRGDALGVRGIARDLAAAGLGTLRPWLAEAVEGRFPSPVEWANTFPEACPWVLGRTIRGVKNGPSPEWLRNRLESIGLRPISALVDITNYFCFDLGRPLHVFDAARITGGRLTLCRGSGETFRALDGRDYTVTAEECVIADQAGVQSLAGIMGGEASGADEATTDVFVECALFDPVRISLSARRLGLSSDSSYRFERGVDQALPVAALEAATRMIIDLCGGEASEVVSAGEPPHWQRNASLRFESLATLGGLPVPADESVSLLEKLGFEVRDRTPEKVDVAVPAWRNDVAQTPVLAQGDMLPADIAREAAQGVAEIEAERDLVEEVLRLKGLDAVPPVSLPRLGAVPGAALEPRLARHALARRVLAARGLTETVGFSFVSSDAAARFGGAPESLRLLNPIASDLDQMRPTPLVSLAAAIRANSVRGWADIGLFEIGPAFSEQTQQCIAAGMRAGHTPRSPGVAAEPVSLWAAKADALEILRQLGVNPDAVTTTADAPGWYHPGRSGVLRQGPKLVLARFGELHPSVLRAEGIDVPVVAFEVLLDALPEPKRRKKAPPALSAFQPVRRDFAFVVSDDVAGENVLRAVRGAERQLVTGVSLFDVYAGPHVPEGHRSIGVEVTLQPDERSLTDAELEAVSDRIVAAVVKATGAVLR
;
A
#
# COMPACT_ATOMS: atom_id res chain seq x y z
N PRO A 1 16.19 -38.76 -2.15
CA PRO A 1 17.08 -37.59 -1.99
C PRO A 1 17.11 -36.72 -3.25
N GLY A 2 17.11 -35.41 -3.06
CA GLY A 2 16.96 -34.45 -4.14
C GLY A 2 15.51 -33.94 -4.35
N THR A 3 14.54 -34.57 -3.70
CA THR A 3 13.13 -34.14 -3.75
C THR A 3 12.92 -32.94 -2.86
N TYR A 4 12.31 -31.90 -3.39
CA TYR A 4 11.87 -30.73 -2.63
C TYR A 4 10.52 -31.02 -1.95
N VAL A 5 10.38 -30.66 -0.67
CA VAL A 5 9.18 -30.83 0.15
C VAL A 5 8.60 -29.45 0.43
N PRO A 6 7.53 -29.04 -0.28
CA PRO A 6 7.05 -27.65 -0.29
C PRO A 6 6.53 -27.17 1.07
N GLY A 7 5.84 -28.00 1.83
CA GLY A 7 5.28 -27.62 3.14
C GLY A 7 6.33 -27.40 4.24
N LEU A 8 7.57 -27.83 4.03
CA LEU A 8 8.70 -27.64 4.95
C LEU A 8 9.80 -26.73 4.38
N ASP A 9 9.71 -26.36 3.11
CA ASP A 9 10.74 -25.61 2.37
C ASP A 9 12.14 -26.26 2.46
N ILE A 10 12.20 -27.59 2.30
CA ILE A 10 13.46 -28.35 2.38
C ILE A 10 13.66 -29.27 1.18
N THR A 11 14.92 -29.53 0.85
CA THR A 11 15.29 -30.59 -0.10
C THR A 11 15.84 -31.79 0.66
N ILE A 12 15.27 -32.97 0.45
CA ILE A 12 15.65 -34.21 1.13
C ILE A 12 17.06 -34.63 0.73
N LYS A 13 17.92 -34.89 1.73
CA LYS A 13 19.29 -35.36 1.56
C LYS A 13 19.41 -36.76 2.16
N LYS A 14 20.35 -37.58 1.62
CA LYS A 14 20.75 -38.82 2.27
C LYS A 14 21.31 -38.52 3.64
N GLY A 15 20.82 -39.20 4.65
CA GLY A 15 21.23 -39.00 6.03
C GLY A 15 21.20 -40.31 6.83
N ALA A 16 21.53 -40.23 8.09
CA ALA A 16 21.35 -41.33 9.05
C ALA A 16 20.52 -40.80 10.24
N ILE A 17 19.49 -41.54 10.63
CA ILE A 17 18.65 -41.24 11.79
C ILE A 17 18.85 -42.36 12.82
N ARG A 18 19.37 -42.04 14.01
CA ARG A 18 19.68 -42.98 15.09
C ARG A 18 20.61 -44.13 14.66
N GLY A 19 21.54 -43.83 13.72
CA GLY A 19 22.50 -44.82 13.21
C GLY A 19 22.03 -45.61 11.98
N GLU A 20 20.76 -45.55 11.61
CA GLU A 20 20.22 -46.21 10.43
C GLU A 20 20.20 -45.28 9.22
N ALA A 21 20.55 -45.77 8.04
CA ALA A 21 20.59 -45.00 6.82
C ALA A 21 19.17 -44.59 6.38
N SER A 22 18.97 -43.31 6.20
CA SER A 22 17.73 -42.76 5.67
C SER A 22 17.92 -42.25 4.25
N GLY A 23 17.18 -42.84 3.30
CA GLY A 23 17.20 -42.49 1.89
C GLY A 23 15.99 -41.68 1.42
N GLY A 24 15.08 -41.34 2.32
CA GLY A 24 13.84 -40.64 1.96
C GLY A 24 13.08 -40.16 3.18
N MET A 25 11.90 -39.61 2.94
CA MET A 25 10.97 -39.14 3.96
C MET A 25 9.56 -39.59 3.58
N LEU A 26 8.81 -40.12 4.53
CA LEU A 26 7.36 -40.34 4.40
C LEU A 26 6.69 -39.01 4.80
N CYS A 27 5.85 -38.48 3.93
CA CYS A 27 5.25 -37.15 4.09
C CYS A 27 3.76 -37.23 4.42
N SER A 28 3.28 -36.29 5.22
CA SER A 28 1.86 -35.95 5.35
C SER A 28 1.40 -35.08 4.17
N LEU A 29 0.08 -34.94 3.98
CA LEU A 29 -0.46 -34.02 2.95
C LEU A 29 -0.03 -32.56 3.19
N ARG A 30 0.12 -32.14 4.46
CA ARG A 30 0.61 -30.81 4.82
C ARG A 30 2.08 -30.61 4.39
N GLU A 31 2.92 -31.59 4.61
CA GLU A 31 4.32 -31.52 4.20
C GLU A 31 4.47 -31.49 2.67
N LEU A 32 3.57 -32.16 1.96
CA LEU A 32 3.49 -32.09 0.49
C LEU A 32 2.87 -30.80 -0.02
N GLY A 33 2.32 -29.94 0.86
CA GLY A 33 1.64 -28.70 0.48
C GLY A 33 0.24 -28.91 -0.15
N LEU A 34 -0.36 -30.09 0.08
CA LEU A 34 -1.63 -30.50 -0.56
C LEU A 34 -2.84 -30.49 0.37
N GLY A 35 -2.66 -30.11 1.63
CA GLY A 35 -3.75 -30.04 2.60
C GLY A 35 -3.28 -29.58 3.96
N ALA A 36 -4.21 -29.48 4.91
CA ALA A 36 -3.91 -29.08 6.30
C ALA A 36 -3.62 -30.27 7.21
N GLU A 37 -3.82 -31.50 6.74
CA GLU A 37 -3.69 -32.72 7.54
C GLU A 37 -2.23 -33.05 7.82
N SER A 38 -1.93 -33.21 9.11
CA SER A 38 -0.57 -33.53 9.61
C SER A 38 -0.53 -34.69 10.60
N ASP A 39 -1.65 -35.38 10.81
CA ASP A 39 -1.79 -36.44 11.82
C ASP A 39 -1.31 -37.80 11.31
N GLY A 40 -0.18 -37.82 10.65
CA GLY A 40 0.41 -39.04 10.10
C GLY A 40 1.01 -38.81 8.71
N ILE A 41 1.38 -39.95 8.08
CA ILE A 41 1.84 -39.94 6.69
C ILE A 41 0.64 -40.09 5.74
N ALA A 42 0.79 -39.60 4.51
CA ALA A 42 -0.22 -39.83 3.47
C ALA A 42 -0.30 -41.34 3.14
N GLU A 43 -1.45 -41.95 3.41
CA GLU A 43 -1.72 -43.34 3.07
C GLU A 43 -2.31 -43.42 1.67
N LEU A 44 -1.76 -44.26 0.82
CA LEU A 44 -2.18 -44.45 -0.56
C LEU A 44 -3.01 -45.74 -0.70
N PRO A 45 -3.91 -45.84 -1.68
CA PRO A 45 -4.62 -47.07 -1.96
C PRO A 45 -3.69 -48.28 -2.21
N GLU A 46 -4.16 -49.48 -1.86
CA GLU A 46 -3.34 -50.73 -1.96
C GLU A 46 -2.89 -51.06 -3.36
N ASP A 47 -3.62 -50.60 -4.38
CA ASP A 47 -3.34 -50.79 -5.80
C ASP A 47 -2.31 -49.78 -6.38
N THR A 48 -1.84 -48.85 -5.59
CA THR A 48 -0.81 -47.88 -6.00
C THR A 48 0.53 -48.61 -6.25
N LEU A 49 1.11 -48.38 -7.43
CA LEU A 49 2.35 -49.04 -7.82
C LEU A 49 3.59 -48.41 -7.11
N PRO A 50 4.38 -49.20 -6.37
CA PRO A 50 5.62 -48.70 -5.79
C PRO A 50 6.59 -48.17 -6.86
N GLY A 51 7.06 -46.94 -6.68
CA GLY A 51 7.94 -46.26 -7.62
C GLY A 51 7.21 -45.34 -8.63
N GLN A 52 5.89 -45.32 -8.63
CA GLN A 52 5.11 -44.33 -9.36
C GLN A 52 5.37 -42.92 -8.79
N SER A 53 5.41 -41.93 -9.66
CA SER A 53 5.44 -40.53 -9.22
C SER A 53 4.16 -40.19 -8.45
N TYR A 54 4.30 -39.58 -7.27
CA TYR A 54 3.11 -39.13 -6.53
C TYR A 54 2.35 -38.02 -7.29
N ALA A 55 3.05 -37.16 -8.02
CA ALA A 55 2.43 -36.13 -8.85
C ALA A 55 1.52 -36.77 -9.94
N ASP A 56 2.01 -37.81 -10.62
CA ASP A 56 1.23 -38.53 -11.63
C ASP A 56 0.04 -39.28 -11.02
N PHE A 57 0.26 -39.87 -9.83
CA PHE A 57 -0.80 -40.58 -9.09
C PHE A 57 -1.91 -39.62 -8.64
N ALA A 58 -1.54 -38.47 -8.13
CA ALA A 58 -2.47 -37.47 -7.60
C ALA A 58 -2.97 -36.48 -8.66
N GLY A 59 -2.59 -36.64 -9.95
CA GLY A 59 -3.00 -35.75 -11.04
C GLY A 59 -2.48 -34.31 -10.88
N LEU A 60 -1.30 -34.11 -10.27
CA LEU A 60 -0.74 -32.80 -9.97
C LEU A 60 0.11 -32.22 -11.12
N ASP A 61 0.17 -32.86 -12.25
CA ASP A 61 0.90 -32.44 -13.45
C ASP A 61 0.07 -31.58 -14.41
N GLU A 62 -1.19 -31.28 -14.07
CA GLU A 62 -1.99 -30.32 -14.82
C GLU A 62 -1.36 -28.91 -14.75
N VAL A 63 -1.21 -28.30 -15.93
CA VAL A 63 -0.69 -26.93 -16.02
C VAL A 63 -1.79 -25.94 -15.63
N VAL A 64 -1.62 -25.29 -14.49
CA VAL A 64 -2.47 -24.19 -14.04
C VAL A 64 -1.80 -22.87 -14.36
N ILE A 65 -2.51 -21.97 -15.03
CA ILE A 65 -2.04 -20.63 -15.38
C ILE A 65 -2.77 -19.63 -14.50
N ASP A 66 -2.03 -18.92 -13.66
CA ASP A 66 -2.56 -17.80 -12.88
C ASP A 66 -2.63 -16.55 -13.77
N ILE A 67 -3.82 -16.00 -13.94
CA ILE A 67 -4.08 -14.87 -14.83
C ILE A 67 -4.65 -13.71 -14.03
N ALA A 68 -3.92 -12.62 -13.98
CA ALA A 68 -4.41 -11.35 -13.41
C ALA A 68 -5.39 -10.68 -14.38
N ILE A 69 -6.65 -10.58 -14.00
CA ILE A 69 -7.69 -9.93 -14.79
C ILE A 69 -7.90 -8.50 -14.30
N THR A 70 -7.90 -7.54 -15.23
CA THR A 70 -8.18 -6.14 -14.93
C THR A 70 -9.65 -5.95 -14.51
N PRO A 71 -9.98 -4.97 -13.65
CA PRO A 71 -11.34 -4.80 -13.11
C PRO A 71 -12.43 -4.58 -14.16
N ASN A 72 -12.09 -4.02 -15.33
CA ASN A 72 -13.02 -3.80 -16.44
C ASN A 72 -13.39 -5.10 -17.21
N ARG A 73 -12.59 -6.15 -17.08
CA ARG A 73 -12.76 -7.40 -17.85
C ARG A 73 -13.52 -8.46 -17.04
N GLY A 74 -14.72 -8.12 -16.56
CA GLY A 74 -15.61 -9.08 -15.89
C GLY A 74 -15.94 -10.34 -16.73
N ASP A 75 -15.95 -10.20 -18.06
CA ASP A 75 -16.14 -11.29 -19.01
C ASP A 75 -15.04 -12.33 -19.02
N ALA A 76 -13.82 -11.96 -18.64
CA ALA A 76 -12.65 -12.82 -18.58
C ALA A 76 -12.48 -13.56 -17.23
N LEU A 77 -13.42 -13.38 -16.28
CA LEU A 77 -13.41 -14.08 -14.98
C LEU A 77 -13.95 -15.52 -15.06
N GLY A 78 -13.92 -16.12 -16.25
CA GLY A 78 -14.25 -17.50 -16.51
C GLY A 78 -13.45 -18.05 -17.69
N VAL A 79 -13.27 -19.40 -17.71
CA VAL A 79 -12.50 -20.10 -18.74
C VAL A 79 -13.00 -19.73 -20.15
N ARG A 80 -14.32 -19.62 -20.33
CA ARG A 80 -14.92 -19.29 -21.63
C ARG A 80 -14.52 -17.89 -22.11
N GLY A 81 -14.42 -16.90 -21.21
CA GLY A 81 -13.97 -15.54 -21.54
C GLY A 81 -12.52 -15.51 -22.00
N ILE A 82 -11.64 -16.23 -21.30
CA ILE A 82 -10.23 -16.40 -21.68
C ILE A 82 -10.12 -17.14 -23.03
N ALA A 83 -10.91 -18.21 -23.23
CA ALA A 83 -10.92 -18.95 -24.50
C ALA A 83 -11.36 -18.07 -25.68
N ARG A 84 -12.27 -17.12 -25.46
CA ARG A 84 -12.69 -16.13 -26.46
C ARG A 84 -11.54 -15.22 -26.86
N ASP A 85 -10.80 -14.69 -25.89
CA ASP A 85 -9.64 -13.85 -26.12
C ASP A 85 -8.50 -14.59 -26.85
N LEU A 86 -8.21 -15.83 -26.43
CA LEU A 86 -7.21 -16.66 -27.10
C LEU A 86 -7.61 -17.00 -28.55
N ALA A 87 -8.89 -17.25 -28.80
CA ALA A 87 -9.40 -17.48 -30.17
C ALA A 87 -9.31 -16.18 -31.02
N ALA A 88 -9.64 -15.02 -30.44
CA ALA A 88 -9.49 -13.73 -31.11
C ALA A 88 -8.03 -13.41 -31.45
N ALA A 89 -7.09 -13.80 -30.58
CA ALA A 89 -5.65 -13.71 -30.80
C ALA A 89 -5.10 -14.73 -31.82
N GLY A 90 -5.94 -15.66 -32.30
CA GLY A 90 -5.55 -16.66 -33.31
C GLY A 90 -4.86 -17.91 -32.76
N LEU A 91 -4.92 -18.14 -31.45
CA LEU A 91 -4.31 -19.31 -30.78
C LEU A 91 -5.21 -20.56 -30.84
N GLY A 92 -6.40 -20.45 -31.41
CA GLY A 92 -7.34 -21.53 -31.54
C GLY A 92 -8.69 -21.09 -32.11
N THR A 93 -9.69 -21.97 -32.03
CA THR A 93 -11.06 -21.66 -32.42
C THR A 93 -11.99 -21.87 -31.24
N LEU A 94 -12.77 -20.84 -30.88
CA LEU A 94 -13.78 -20.98 -29.84
C LEU A 94 -14.87 -21.93 -30.25
N ARG A 95 -15.07 -23.02 -29.51
CA ARG A 95 -16.17 -23.96 -29.76
C ARG A 95 -17.50 -23.29 -29.45
N PRO A 96 -18.53 -23.44 -30.31
CA PRO A 96 -19.88 -23.01 -29.99
C PRO A 96 -20.31 -23.63 -28.67
N TRP A 97 -20.90 -22.82 -27.79
CA TRP A 97 -21.51 -23.27 -26.55
C TRP A 97 -23.01 -23.00 -26.65
N LEU A 98 -23.79 -24.07 -26.66
CA LEU A 98 -25.24 -24.02 -26.74
C LEU A 98 -25.79 -24.80 -25.56
N ALA A 99 -26.70 -24.18 -24.82
CA ALA A 99 -27.49 -24.87 -23.81
C ALA A 99 -28.79 -25.39 -24.47
N GLU A 100 -29.03 -26.68 -24.38
CA GLU A 100 -30.28 -27.26 -24.79
C GLU A 100 -31.36 -27.00 -23.73
N ALA A 101 -32.53 -26.55 -24.15
CA ALA A 101 -33.66 -26.36 -23.25
C ALA A 101 -34.05 -27.67 -22.57
N VAL A 102 -34.28 -27.61 -21.27
CA VAL A 102 -34.79 -28.76 -20.49
C VAL A 102 -36.29 -28.56 -20.27
N GLU A 103 -37.09 -29.52 -20.74
CA GLU A 103 -38.55 -29.48 -20.60
C GLU A 103 -38.95 -29.54 -19.11
N GLY A 104 -39.76 -28.56 -18.66
CA GLY A 104 -40.41 -28.60 -17.35
C GLY A 104 -41.52 -29.64 -17.30
N ARG A 105 -41.44 -30.54 -16.31
CA ARG A 105 -42.42 -31.63 -16.16
C ARG A 105 -43.49 -31.35 -15.12
N PHE A 106 -43.35 -30.31 -14.34
CA PHE A 106 -44.30 -29.89 -13.30
C PHE A 106 -44.17 -28.40 -12.99
N PRO A 107 -45.20 -27.73 -12.46
CA PRO A 107 -45.10 -26.36 -11.97
C PRO A 107 -44.10 -26.30 -10.82
N SER A 108 -43.29 -25.25 -10.76
CA SER A 108 -42.35 -25.06 -9.62
C SER A 108 -43.09 -24.86 -8.30
N PRO A 109 -42.77 -25.60 -7.24
CA PRO A 109 -43.33 -25.39 -5.91
C PRO A 109 -42.78 -24.14 -5.21
N VAL A 110 -41.70 -23.55 -5.75
CA VAL A 110 -41.11 -22.34 -5.25
C VAL A 110 -41.33 -21.20 -6.25
N GLU A 111 -41.80 -20.06 -5.76
CA GLU A 111 -42.05 -18.84 -6.54
C GLU A 111 -41.05 -17.76 -6.23
N TRP A 112 -40.76 -16.88 -7.18
CA TRP A 112 -40.02 -15.64 -6.97
C TRP A 112 -40.98 -14.46 -6.73
N ALA A 113 -40.62 -13.61 -5.78
CA ALA A 113 -41.11 -12.24 -5.66
C ALA A 113 -39.91 -11.27 -5.67
N ASN A 114 -40.08 -10.10 -6.24
CA ASN A 114 -39.05 -9.08 -6.26
C ASN A 114 -39.64 -7.71 -5.86
N THR A 115 -39.25 -7.22 -4.72
CA THR A 115 -39.63 -5.91 -4.17
C THR A 115 -38.47 -4.91 -4.21
N PHE A 116 -37.33 -5.32 -4.80
CA PHE A 116 -36.13 -4.49 -4.91
C PHE A 116 -35.48 -4.61 -6.32
N PRO A 117 -36.24 -4.21 -7.39
CA PRO A 117 -35.78 -4.39 -8.77
C PRO A 117 -34.53 -3.57 -9.13
N GLU A 118 -34.23 -2.47 -8.41
CA GLU A 118 -33.02 -1.69 -8.62
C GLU A 118 -31.74 -2.45 -8.19
N ALA A 119 -31.85 -3.39 -7.28
CA ALA A 119 -30.74 -4.24 -6.85
C ALA A 119 -30.63 -5.55 -7.64
N CYS A 120 -31.77 -6.09 -8.05
CA CYS A 120 -31.86 -7.30 -8.86
C CYS A 120 -32.91 -7.09 -9.97
N PRO A 121 -32.51 -6.64 -11.16
CA PRO A 121 -33.48 -6.40 -12.23
C PRO A 121 -34.16 -7.66 -12.74
N TRP A 122 -33.49 -8.81 -12.65
CA TRP A 122 -34.04 -10.06 -13.17
C TRP A 122 -33.47 -11.28 -12.43
N VAL A 123 -34.35 -12.18 -12.01
CA VAL A 123 -33.99 -13.46 -11.41
C VAL A 123 -34.79 -14.57 -12.05
N LEU A 124 -34.14 -15.69 -12.30
CA LEU A 124 -34.69 -16.93 -12.74
C LEU A 124 -34.50 -18.00 -11.66
N GLY A 125 -35.40 -18.97 -11.62
CA GLY A 125 -35.24 -20.13 -10.76
C GLY A 125 -35.94 -21.36 -11.31
N ARG A 126 -35.50 -22.50 -10.83
CA ARG A 126 -36.05 -23.79 -11.23
C ARG A 126 -35.91 -24.81 -10.11
N THR A 127 -36.97 -25.55 -9.82
CA THR A 127 -36.91 -26.67 -8.88
C THR A 127 -36.56 -27.96 -9.65
N ILE A 128 -35.65 -28.75 -9.09
CA ILE A 128 -35.35 -30.10 -9.56
C ILE A 128 -35.65 -31.05 -8.41
N ARG A 129 -36.61 -31.90 -8.54
CA ARG A 129 -37.04 -32.84 -7.50
C ARG A 129 -36.45 -34.22 -7.71
N GLY A 130 -36.25 -34.96 -6.63
CA GLY A 130 -35.77 -36.34 -6.67
C GLY A 130 -34.27 -36.44 -6.99
N VAL A 131 -33.49 -35.41 -6.69
CA VAL A 131 -32.03 -35.46 -6.83
C VAL A 131 -31.39 -36.33 -5.76
N LYS A 132 -30.26 -36.92 -6.08
CA LYS A 132 -29.37 -37.60 -5.13
C LYS A 132 -28.08 -36.83 -5.06
N ASN A 133 -27.98 -36.00 -4.05
CA ASN A 133 -26.75 -35.28 -3.80
C ASN A 133 -25.69 -36.21 -3.20
N GLY A 134 -24.42 -35.99 -3.52
CA GLY A 134 -23.31 -36.81 -3.06
C GLY A 134 -21.98 -36.24 -3.56
N PRO A 135 -20.90 -37.00 -3.49
CA PRO A 135 -19.61 -36.56 -4.01
C PRO A 135 -19.65 -36.35 -5.51
N SER A 136 -19.00 -35.30 -5.98
CA SER A 136 -18.85 -35.02 -7.42
C SER A 136 -18.05 -36.10 -8.13
N PRO A 137 -18.30 -36.32 -9.43
CA PRO A 137 -17.50 -37.23 -10.26
C PRO A 137 -16.05 -36.73 -10.32
N GLU A 138 -15.12 -37.63 -10.51
CA GLU A 138 -13.68 -37.37 -10.47
C GLU A 138 -13.25 -36.20 -11.38
N TRP A 139 -13.75 -36.15 -12.60
CA TRP A 139 -13.40 -35.08 -13.54
C TRP A 139 -13.79 -33.68 -13.04
N LEU A 140 -14.91 -33.55 -12.32
CA LEU A 140 -15.37 -32.28 -11.75
C LEU A 140 -14.54 -31.89 -10.52
N ARG A 141 -14.26 -32.86 -9.65
CA ARG A 141 -13.38 -32.65 -8.49
C ARG A 141 -12.00 -32.19 -8.93
N ASN A 142 -11.35 -32.92 -9.83
CA ASN A 142 -10.01 -32.59 -10.31
C ASN A 142 -9.93 -31.18 -10.89
N ARG A 143 -10.94 -30.75 -11.66
CA ARG A 143 -10.98 -29.38 -12.20
C ARG A 143 -11.12 -28.30 -11.14
N LEU A 144 -11.90 -28.54 -10.09
CA LEU A 144 -12.05 -27.58 -9.00
C LEU A 144 -10.81 -27.58 -8.11
N GLU A 145 -10.25 -28.73 -7.79
CA GLU A 145 -9.02 -28.85 -7.00
C GLU A 145 -7.82 -28.21 -7.71
N SER A 146 -7.70 -28.36 -9.03
CA SER A 146 -6.60 -27.76 -9.79
C SER A 146 -6.56 -26.24 -9.73
N ILE A 147 -7.72 -25.59 -9.56
CA ILE A 147 -7.81 -24.14 -9.35
C ILE A 147 -7.87 -23.72 -7.87
N GLY A 148 -7.58 -24.65 -6.95
CA GLY A 148 -7.51 -24.40 -5.51
C GLY A 148 -8.85 -24.39 -4.78
N LEU A 149 -9.93 -24.86 -5.40
CA LEU A 149 -11.23 -25.01 -4.74
C LEU A 149 -11.34 -26.38 -4.08
N ARG A 150 -11.99 -26.42 -2.93
CA ARG A 150 -12.31 -27.67 -2.25
C ARG A 150 -13.68 -28.17 -2.72
N PRO A 151 -13.79 -29.37 -3.31
CA PRO A 151 -15.07 -29.99 -3.61
C PRO A 151 -15.89 -30.22 -2.33
N ILE A 152 -17.19 -29.98 -2.40
CA ILE A 152 -18.13 -30.10 -1.28
C ILE A 152 -19.16 -31.19 -1.54
N SER A 153 -19.99 -31.00 -2.57
CA SER A 153 -20.99 -31.95 -3.03
C SER A 153 -21.36 -31.63 -4.48
N ALA A 154 -21.92 -32.59 -5.21
CA ALA A 154 -22.21 -32.42 -6.62
C ALA A 154 -23.06 -31.17 -6.94
N LEU A 155 -24.07 -30.85 -6.13
CA LEU A 155 -24.90 -29.67 -6.33
C LEU A 155 -24.11 -28.36 -6.18
N VAL A 156 -23.29 -28.25 -5.13
CA VAL A 156 -22.45 -27.05 -4.86
C VAL A 156 -21.32 -26.95 -5.89
N ASP A 157 -20.71 -28.08 -6.23
CA ASP A 157 -19.57 -28.12 -7.15
C ASP A 157 -20.01 -27.76 -8.58
N ILE A 158 -21.23 -28.11 -8.98
CA ILE A 158 -21.82 -27.66 -10.25
C ILE A 158 -21.97 -26.14 -10.26
N THR A 159 -22.43 -25.50 -9.20
CA THR A 159 -22.53 -24.02 -9.15
C THR A 159 -21.17 -23.37 -9.22
N ASN A 160 -20.17 -23.91 -8.52
CA ASN A 160 -18.78 -23.48 -8.61
C ASN A 160 -18.22 -23.66 -10.03
N TYR A 161 -18.50 -24.80 -10.68
CA TYR A 161 -18.07 -25.04 -12.05
C TYR A 161 -18.59 -23.96 -13.01
N PHE A 162 -19.87 -23.61 -12.97
CA PHE A 162 -20.44 -22.56 -13.81
C PHE A 162 -19.88 -21.17 -13.46
N CYS A 163 -19.58 -20.92 -12.19
CA CYS A 163 -18.94 -19.69 -11.74
C CYS A 163 -17.57 -19.49 -12.40
N PHE A 164 -16.75 -20.55 -12.48
CA PHE A 164 -15.41 -20.47 -13.04
C PHE A 164 -15.32 -20.78 -14.55
N ASP A 165 -16.23 -21.57 -15.09
CA ASP A 165 -16.23 -21.87 -16.52
C ASP A 165 -16.83 -20.70 -17.33
N LEU A 166 -18.02 -20.23 -16.95
CA LEU A 166 -18.75 -19.19 -17.68
C LEU A 166 -18.59 -17.78 -17.09
N GLY A 167 -17.95 -17.62 -15.93
CA GLY A 167 -17.99 -16.38 -15.17
C GLY A 167 -19.39 -16.07 -14.62
N ARG A 168 -20.23 -17.12 -14.43
CA ARG A 168 -21.64 -16.99 -14.10
C ARG A 168 -21.94 -17.64 -12.74
N PRO A 169 -21.97 -16.88 -11.62
CA PRO A 169 -22.38 -17.43 -10.34
C PRO A 169 -23.83 -17.90 -10.35
N LEU A 170 -24.07 -19.05 -9.76
CA LEU A 170 -25.37 -19.66 -9.49
C LEU A 170 -25.46 -19.99 -8.00
N HIS A 171 -26.67 -20.12 -7.48
CA HIS A 171 -26.89 -20.60 -6.13
C HIS A 171 -27.93 -21.72 -6.10
N VAL A 172 -27.81 -22.61 -5.11
CA VAL A 172 -28.75 -23.72 -4.91
C VAL A 172 -29.27 -23.68 -3.47
N PHE A 173 -30.60 -23.75 -3.35
CA PHE A 173 -31.30 -23.86 -2.07
C PHE A 173 -31.87 -25.28 -1.94
N ASP A 174 -31.89 -25.83 -0.74
CA ASP A 174 -32.72 -26.99 -0.42
C ASP A 174 -34.19 -26.54 -0.46
N ALA A 175 -34.95 -27.01 -1.45
CA ALA A 175 -36.34 -26.60 -1.67
C ALA A 175 -37.24 -26.93 -0.49
N ALA A 176 -36.95 -28.01 0.25
CA ALA A 176 -37.71 -28.41 1.41
C ALA A 176 -37.53 -27.47 2.63
N ARG A 177 -36.44 -26.72 2.64
CA ARG A 177 -36.11 -25.74 3.71
C ARG A 177 -36.66 -24.34 3.43
N ILE A 178 -37.23 -24.10 2.23
CA ILE A 178 -37.85 -22.83 1.88
C ILE A 178 -39.25 -22.75 2.51
N THR A 179 -39.41 -21.88 3.52
CA THR A 179 -40.66 -21.74 4.25
C THR A 179 -41.67 -20.92 3.46
N GLY A 180 -42.87 -21.49 3.22
CA GLY A 180 -43.95 -20.79 2.52
C GLY A 180 -43.87 -20.86 1.01
N GLY A 181 -42.95 -21.62 0.42
CA GLY A 181 -42.85 -21.87 -1.04
C GLY A 181 -42.54 -20.61 -1.87
N ARG A 182 -41.98 -19.55 -1.26
CA ARG A 182 -41.68 -18.30 -1.95
C ARG A 182 -40.38 -17.71 -1.43
N LEU A 183 -39.50 -17.32 -2.35
CA LEU A 183 -38.31 -16.50 -2.11
C LEU A 183 -38.57 -15.07 -2.61
N THR A 184 -38.22 -14.10 -1.78
CA THR A 184 -38.43 -12.68 -2.06
C THR A 184 -37.10 -11.94 -2.04
N LEU A 185 -36.78 -11.27 -3.16
CA LEU A 185 -35.72 -10.26 -3.20
C LEU A 185 -36.24 -8.97 -2.58
N CYS A 186 -35.60 -8.55 -1.50
CA CYS A 186 -36.02 -7.38 -0.73
C CYS A 186 -34.82 -6.67 -0.08
N ARG A 187 -35.10 -5.50 0.54
CA ARG A 187 -34.14 -4.80 1.37
C ARG A 187 -34.03 -5.47 2.72
N GLY A 188 -32.82 -5.55 3.27
CA GLY A 188 -32.65 -5.92 4.68
C GLY A 188 -33.30 -4.89 5.59
N SER A 189 -33.66 -5.28 6.81
CA SER A 189 -34.37 -4.41 7.78
C SER A 189 -33.78 -4.46 9.20
N GLY A 190 -32.53 -4.90 9.34
CA GLY A 190 -31.83 -5.03 10.63
C GLY A 190 -31.76 -6.48 11.12
N GLU A 191 -32.13 -7.44 10.31
CA GLU A 191 -32.05 -8.86 10.63
C GLU A 191 -30.60 -9.34 10.68
N THR A 192 -30.37 -10.34 11.51
CA THR A 192 -29.11 -11.09 11.54
C THR A 192 -29.34 -12.50 11.03
N PHE A 193 -28.50 -12.97 10.13
CA PHE A 193 -28.54 -14.34 9.61
C PHE A 193 -27.18 -15.01 9.67
N ARG A 194 -27.16 -16.32 9.80
CA ARG A 194 -25.97 -17.15 9.75
C ARG A 194 -25.62 -17.50 8.33
N ALA A 195 -24.45 -17.08 7.85
CA ALA A 195 -23.99 -17.35 6.49
C ALA A 195 -23.20 -18.66 6.38
N LEU A 196 -23.01 -19.14 5.14
CA LEU A 196 -22.30 -20.39 4.85
C LEU A 196 -20.83 -20.41 5.29
N ASP A 197 -20.22 -19.24 5.55
CA ASP A 197 -18.88 -19.13 6.16
C ASP A 197 -18.87 -19.32 7.68
N GLY A 198 -20.03 -19.60 8.26
CA GLY A 198 -20.22 -19.80 9.71
C GLY A 198 -20.22 -18.53 10.54
N ARG A 199 -20.35 -17.36 9.95
CA ARG A 199 -20.43 -16.06 10.64
C ARG A 199 -21.84 -15.51 10.60
N ASP A 200 -22.12 -14.62 11.57
CA ASP A 200 -23.39 -13.91 11.65
C ASP A 200 -23.23 -12.51 11.05
N TYR A 201 -24.15 -12.15 10.15
CA TYR A 201 -24.15 -10.85 9.48
C TYR A 201 -25.48 -10.13 9.74
N THR A 202 -25.39 -8.85 10.08
CA THR A 202 -26.56 -7.98 10.22
C THR A 202 -26.73 -7.14 8.96
N VAL A 203 -27.87 -7.29 8.29
CA VAL A 203 -28.21 -6.59 7.06
C VAL A 203 -29.05 -5.35 7.33
N THR A 204 -28.94 -4.35 6.48
CA THR A 204 -29.69 -3.08 6.56
C THR A 204 -30.45 -2.83 5.26
N ALA A 205 -31.17 -1.72 5.17
CA ALA A 205 -31.88 -1.33 3.97
C ALA A 205 -30.98 -1.10 2.72
N GLU A 206 -29.66 -1.04 2.93
CA GLU A 206 -28.71 -0.90 1.83
C GLU A 206 -28.43 -2.24 1.12
N GLU A 207 -28.55 -3.37 1.83
CA GLU A 207 -28.32 -4.69 1.26
C GLU A 207 -29.56 -5.25 0.58
N CYS A 208 -29.34 -5.95 -0.53
CA CYS A 208 -30.30 -6.83 -1.14
C CYS A 208 -30.20 -8.22 -0.51
N VAL A 209 -31.30 -8.74 -0.02
CA VAL A 209 -31.38 -10.09 0.55
C VAL A 209 -32.41 -10.93 -0.18
N ILE A 210 -32.22 -12.25 -0.16
CA ILE A 210 -33.23 -13.22 -0.51
C ILE A 210 -33.82 -13.74 0.78
N ALA A 211 -35.10 -13.55 1.00
CA ALA A 211 -35.81 -13.96 2.20
C ALA A 211 -37.03 -14.84 1.88
N ASP A 212 -37.39 -15.70 2.80
CA ASP A 212 -38.64 -16.46 2.82
C ASP A 212 -39.53 -16.04 4.01
N GLN A 213 -40.54 -16.82 4.36
CA GLN A 213 -41.38 -16.51 5.52
C GLN A 213 -40.68 -16.67 6.88
N ALA A 214 -39.59 -17.44 6.94
CA ALA A 214 -38.81 -17.62 8.17
C ALA A 214 -37.75 -16.52 8.38
N GLY A 215 -37.33 -15.81 7.32
CA GLY A 215 -36.35 -14.74 7.40
C GLY A 215 -35.35 -14.74 6.23
N VAL A 216 -34.20 -14.11 6.44
CA VAL A 216 -33.14 -13.99 5.41
C VAL A 216 -32.48 -15.35 5.16
N GLN A 217 -32.48 -15.77 3.90
CA GLN A 217 -31.90 -17.01 3.40
C GLN A 217 -30.56 -16.80 2.68
N SER A 218 -30.30 -15.60 2.18
CA SER A 218 -29.06 -15.29 1.44
C SER A 218 -28.85 -13.77 1.38
N LEU A 219 -27.57 -13.36 1.44
CA LEU A 219 -27.15 -12.05 1.00
C LEU A 219 -26.98 -12.12 -0.53
N ALA A 220 -27.94 -11.56 -1.25
CA ALA A 220 -28.14 -11.72 -2.67
C ALA A 220 -26.85 -11.43 -3.49
N GLY A 221 -26.40 -12.40 -4.27
CA GLY A 221 -25.20 -12.32 -5.11
C GLY A 221 -23.86 -12.30 -4.35
N ILE A 222 -23.86 -12.43 -3.02
CA ILE A 222 -22.63 -12.35 -2.21
C ILE A 222 -22.40 -13.65 -1.43
N MET A 223 -23.36 -14.08 -0.59
CA MET A 223 -23.16 -15.22 0.30
C MET A 223 -24.50 -15.88 0.68
N GLY A 224 -24.61 -17.19 0.49
CA GLY A 224 -25.76 -17.97 0.94
C GLY A 224 -25.86 -18.08 2.45
N GLY A 225 -27.06 -18.34 2.96
CA GLY A 225 -27.31 -18.64 4.36
C GLY A 225 -27.22 -20.15 4.65
N GLU A 226 -26.83 -20.49 5.87
CA GLU A 226 -26.71 -21.87 6.34
C GLU A 226 -28.08 -22.59 6.40
N ALA A 227 -29.14 -21.85 6.77
CA ALA A 227 -30.46 -22.42 7.02
C ALA A 227 -31.09 -23.11 5.80
N SER A 228 -30.91 -22.57 4.62
CA SER A 228 -31.46 -23.08 3.34
C SER A 228 -30.42 -23.72 2.42
N GLY A 229 -29.17 -23.87 2.87
CA GLY A 229 -28.10 -24.49 2.10
C GLY A 229 -28.40 -25.95 1.76
N ALA A 230 -28.02 -26.39 0.55
CA ALA A 230 -28.11 -27.78 0.14
C ALA A 230 -27.03 -28.62 0.83
N ASP A 231 -27.41 -29.81 1.29
CA ASP A 231 -26.52 -30.81 1.89
C ASP A 231 -26.69 -32.19 1.26
N GLU A 232 -26.02 -33.22 1.78
CA GLU A 232 -26.09 -34.59 1.25
C GLU A 232 -27.48 -35.19 1.38
N ALA A 233 -28.35 -34.71 2.26
CA ALA A 233 -29.71 -35.19 2.43
C ALA A 233 -30.71 -34.47 1.52
N THR A 234 -30.30 -33.43 0.79
CA THR A 234 -31.17 -32.68 -0.13
C THR A 234 -31.66 -33.56 -1.27
N THR A 235 -32.99 -33.66 -1.39
CA THR A 235 -33.68 -34.43 -2.45
C THR A 235 -34.37 -33.56 -3.47
N ASP A 236 -34.69 -32.31 -3.09
CA ASP A 236 -35.31 -31.33 -3.97
C ASP A 236 -34.52 -30.03 -3.88
N VAL A 237 -34.00 -29.55 -5.00
CA VAL A 237 -33.13 -28.37 -5.08
C VAL A 237 -33.80 -27.26 -5.87
N PHE A 238 -33.70 -26.02 -5.41
CA PHE A 238 -34.09 -24.85 -6.17
C PHE A 238 -32.83 -24.10 -6.63
N VAL A 239 -32.67 -24.00 -7.96
CA VAL A 239 -31.51 -23.33 -8.58
C VAL A 239 -31.87 -21.89 -8.86
N GLU A 240 -31.01 -20.97 -8.40
CA GLU A 240 -31.09 -19.52 -8.63
C GLU A 240 -30.13 -19.10 -9.73
N CYS A 241 -30.59 -18.23 -10.62
CA CYS A 241 -29.78 -17.54 -11.61
C CYS A 241 -30.27 -16.10 -11.75
N ALA A 242 -29.56 -15.16 -11.13
CA ALA A 242 -29.97 -13.75 -11.03
C ALA A 242 -28.98 -12.78 -11.70
N LEU A 243 -29.44 -11.57 -12.00
CA LEU A 243 -28.62 -10.42 -12.33
C LEU A 243 -28.72 -9.42 -11.18
N PHE A 244 -27.58 -8.95 -10.70
CA PHE A 244 -27.51 -7.97 -9.61
C PHE A 244 -26.85 -6.69 -10.08
N ASP A 245 -27.19 -5.57 -9.45
CA ASP A 245 -26.51 -4.29 -9.65
C ASP A 245 -25.07 -4.34 -9.13
N PRO A 246 -24.04 -4.13 -10.00
CA PRO A 246 -22.65 -4.31 -9.62
C PRO A 246 -22.18 -3.36 -8.50
N VAL A 247 -22.67 -2.11 -8.52
CA VAL A 247 -22.29 -1.09 -7.54
C VAL A 247 -22.81 -1.48 -6.16
N ARG A 248 -24.05 -1.92 -6.09
CA ARG A 248 -24.66 -2.37 -4.82
C ARG A 248 -23.98 -3.59 -4.25
N ILE A 249 -23.64 -4.58 -5.08
CA ILE A 249 -22.85 -5.75 -4.64
C ILE A 249 -21.52 -5.28 -4.03
N SER A 250 -20.76 -4.42 -4.71
CA SER A 250 -19.48 -3.90 -4.24
C SER A 250 -19.59 -3.16 -2.92
N LEU A 251 -20.59 -2.27 -2.77
CA LEU A 251 -20.82 -1.51 -1.54
C LEU A 251 -21.22 -2.40 -0.38
N SER A 252 -22.14 -3.36 -0.60
CA SER A 252 -22.60 -4.31 0.41
C SER A 252 -21.46 -5.22 0.88
N ALA A 253 -20.67 -5.77 -0.05
CA ALA A 253 -19.52 -6.62 0.25
C ALA A 253 -18.48 -5.86 1.11
N ARG A 254 -18.15 -4.61 0.75
CA ARG A 254 -17.23 -3.77 1.53
C ARG A 254 -17.76 -3.45 2.92
N ARG A 255 -19.03 -3.07 3.04
CA ARG A 255 -19.65 -2.73 4.33
C ARG A 255 -19.61 -3.92 5.30
N LEU A 256 -19.85 -5.11 4.79
CA LEU A 256 -19.89 -6.34 5.59
C LEU A 256 -18.50 -7.01 5.73
N GLY A 257 -17.46 -6.48 5.06
CA GLY A 257 -16.13 -7.08 5.07
C GLY A 257 -16.09 -8.48 4.42
N LEU A 258 -16.97 -8.72 3.44
CA LEU A 258 -17.10 -9.98 2.72
C LEU A 258 -16.42 -9.92 1.36
N SER A 259 -15.82 -11.05 0.96
CA SER A 259 -15.35 -11.28 -0.39
C SER A 259 -15.66 -12.74 -0.75
N SER A 260 -16.32 -12.96 -1.87
CA SER A 260 -16.61 -14.29 -2.41
C SER A 260 -16.40 -14.31 -3.91
N ASP A 261 -16.22 -15.49 -4.51
CA ASP A 261 -16.13 -15.66 -5.96
C ASP A 261 -17.35 -15.14 -6.70
N SER A 262 -18.51 -15.22 -6.07
CA SER A 262 -19.76 -14.68 -6.56
C SER A 262 -19.75 -13.16 -6.57
N SER A 263 -19.48 -12.52 -5.42
CA SER A 263 -19.43 -11.05 -5.30
C SER A 263 -18.37 -10.46 -6.23
N TYR A 264 -17.20 -11.10 -6.34
CA TYR A 264 -16.10 -10.66 -7.20
C TYR A 264 -16.48 -10.58 -8.69
N ARG A 265 -17.37 -11.47 -9.14
CA ARG A 265 -17.91 -11.47 -10.52
C ARG A 265 -19.05 -10.49 -10.69
N PHE A 266 -20.02 -10.49 -9.77
CA PHE A 266 -21.15 -9.58 -9.86
C PHE A 266 -20.76 -8.10 -9.77
N GLU A 267 -19.78 -7.75 -8.91
CA GLU A 267 -19.33 -6.35 -8.79
C GLU A 267 -18.63 -5.80 -10.05
N ARG A 268 -18.15 -6.70 -10.93
CA ARG A 268 -17.54 -6.37 -12.23
C ARG A 268 -18.51 -6.49 -13.40
N GLY A 269 -19.71 -6.99 -13.12
CA GLY A 269 -20.73 -7.26 -14.13
C GLY A 269 -20.56 -8.62 -14.79
N VAL A 270 -21.67 -9.34 -14.93
CA VAL A 270 -21.77 -10.64 -15.58
C VAL A 270 -22.52 -10.50 -16.92
N ASP A 271 -22.38 -11.48 -17.80
CA ASP A 271 -23.08 -11.51 -19.10
C ASP A 271 -24.60 -11.45 -18.88
N GLN A 272 -25.21 -10.37 -19.37
CA GLN A 272 -26.63 -10.09 -19.17
C GLN A 272 -27.55 -10.92 -20.07
N ALA A 273 -27.04 -11.52 -21.14
CA ALA A 273 -27.80 -12.37 -22.02
C ALA A 273 -27.72 -13.88 -21.65
N LEU A 274 -26.81 -14.23 -20.72
CA LEU A 274 -26.51 -15.63 -20.38
C LEU A 274 -27.50 -16.31 -19.39
N PRO A 275 -28.33 -15.64 -18.57
CA PRO A 275 -29.05 -16.28 -17.46
C PRO A 275 -29.91 -17.48 -17.87
N VAL A 276 -30.69 -17.37 -18.95
CA VAL A 276 -31.55 -18.48 -19.43
C VAL A 276 -30.71 -19.68 -19.81
N ALA A 277 -29.73 -19.48 -20.68
CA ALA A 277 -28.85 -20.54 -21.15
C ALA A 277 -28.03 -21.18 -20.01
N ALA A 278 -27.56 -20.39 -19.05
CA ALA A 278 -26.82 -20.88 -17.89
C ALA A 278 -27.72 -21.74 -16.97
N LEU A 279 -28.96 -21.31 -16.72
CA LEU A 279 -29.91 -22.07 -15.92
C LEU A 279 -30.26 -23.42 -16.60
N GLU A 280 -30.49 -23.43 -17.92
CA GLU A 280 -30.75 -24.67 -18.69
C GLU A 280 -29.56 -25.62 -18.63
N ALA A 281 -28.35 -25.13 -18.84
CA ALA A 281 -27.13 -25.93 -18.77
C ALA A 281 -26.88 -26.50 -17.36
N ALA A 282 -27.06 -25.68 -16.32
CA ALA A 282 -26.96 -26.15 -14.94
C ALA A 282 -28.01 -27.18 -14.59
N THR A 283 -29.25 -26.96 -15.02
CA THR A 283 -30.35 -27.95 -14.87
C THR A 283 -29.98 -29.29 -15.52
N ARG A 284 -29.47 -29.25 -16.74
CA ARG A 284 -29.03 -30.47 -17.46
C ARG A 284 -27.92 -31.17 -16.67
N MET A 285 -26.90 -30.46 -16.24
CA MET A 285 -25.78 -31.04 -15.50
C MET A 285 -26.22 -31.63 -14.15
N ILE A 286 -27.15 -30.97 -13.44
CA ILE A 286 -27.70 -31.50 -12.18
C ILE A 286 -28.46 -32.81 -12.47
N ILE A 287 -29.30 -32.86 -13.50
CA ILE A 287 -30.04 -34.07 -13.86
C ILE A 287 -29.08 -35.21 -14.27
N ASP A 288 -28.06 -34.92 -15.06
CA ASP A 288 -27.09 -35.90 -15.54
C ASP A 288 -26.24 -36.49 -14.39
N LEU A 289 -25.88 -35.68 -13.39
CA LEU A 289 -25.01 -36.12 -12.30
C LEU A 289 -25.77 -36.56 -11.04
N CYS A 290 -26.90 -35.92 -10.74
CA CYS A 290 -27.66 -36.17 -9.52
C CYS A 290 -29.04 -36.81 -9.77
N GLY A 291 -29.45 -36.90 -11.05
CA GLY A 291 -30.79 -37.38 -11.41
C GLY A 291 -31.86 -36.32 -11.14
N GLY A 292 -33.10 -36.77 -11.12
CA GLY A 292 -34.26 -35.92 -10.81
C GLY A 292 -35.02 -35.43 -12.04
N GLU A 293 -36.06 -34.64 -11.79
CA GLU A 293 -36.95 -34.05 -12.80
C GLU A 293 -37.04 -32.53 -12.56
N ALA A 294 -36.98 -31.77 -13.66
CA ALA A 294 -37.04 -30.29 -13.59
C ALA A 294 -38.51 -29.79 -13.65
N SER A 295 -38.77 -28.73 -12.87
CA SER A 295 -40.01 -27.95 -12.97
C SER A 295 -39.97 -27.01 -14.19
N GLU A 296 -41.09 -26.34 -14.47
CA GLU A 296 -41.07 -25.10 -15.25
C GLU A 296 -40.16 -24.06 -14.62
N VAL A 297 -39.63 -23.15 -15.46
CA VAL A 297 -38.83 -22.02 -15.00
C VAL A 297 -39.75 -20.96 -14.42
N VAL A 298 -39.40 -20.41 -13.26
CA VAL A 298 -40.07 -19.27 -12.64
C VAL A 298 -39.15 -18.05 -12.66
N SER A 299 -39.72 -16.86 -12.77
CA SER A 299 -38.94 -15.63 -12.82
C SER A 299 -39.62 -14.47 -12.12
N ALA A 300 -38.82 -13.48 -11.70
CA ALA A 300 -39.32 -12.16 -11.28
C ALA A 300 -38.42 -11.05 -11.84
N GLY A 301 -39.03 -9.91 -12.16
CA GLY A 301 -38.39 -8.84 -12.93
C GLY A 301 -38.36 -9.14 -14.42
N GLU A 302 -37.57 -8.36 -15.14
CA GLU A 302 -37.43 -8.48 -16.60
C GLU A 302 -35.96 -8.41 -17.00
N PRO A 303 -35.57 -9.03 -18.13
CA PRO A 303 -34.22 -8.93 -18.66
C PRO A 303 -33.89 -7.45 -18.95
N PRO A 304 -32.75 -6.95 -18.41
CA PRO A 304 -32.38 -5.57 -18.66
C PRO A 304 -32.05 -5.33 -20.14
N HIS A 305 -32.29 -4.11 -20.59
CA HIS A 305 -31.87 -3.68 -21.92
C HIS A 305 -30.34 -3.46 -21.92
N TRP A 306 -29.60 -4.45 -22.41
CA TRP A 306 -28.14 -4.44 -22.43
C TRP A 306 -27.53 -3.98 -23.77
N GLN A 307 -28.33 -3.90 -24.84
CA GLN A 307 -27.86 -3.56 -26.18
C GLN A 307 -27.29 -2.13 -26.19
N ARG A 308 -26.03 -2.01 -26.60
CA ARG A 308 -25.29 -0.77 -26.69
C ARG A 308 -24.51 -0.74 -28.00
N ASN A 309 -24.25 0.48 -28.48
CA ASN A 309 -23.41 0.68 -29.66
C ASN A 309 -22.18 1.50 -29.26
N ALA A 310 -21.09 1.28 -29.98
CA ALA A 310 -19.84 2.03 -29.83
C ALA A 310 -19.26 2.33 -31.21
N SER A 311 -18.51 3.44 -31.32
CA SER A 311 -17.88 3.87 -32.56
C SER A 311 -16.37 3.94 -32.38
N LEU A 312 -15.63 3.46 -33.36
CA LEU A 312 -14.15 3.57 -33.42
C LEU A 312 -13.77 4.35 -34.66
N ARG A 313 -13.16 5.52 -34.50
CA ARG A 313 -12.46 6.22 -35.57
C ARG A 313 -11.08 5.57 -35.75
N PHE A 314 -10.72 5.20 -36.98
CA PHE A 314 -9.47 4.50 -37.21
C PHE A 314 -8.22 5.36 -36.89
N GLU A 315 -8.33 6.69 -36.99
CA GLU A 315 -7.26 7.61 -36.57
C GLU A 315 -6.98 7.55 -35.07
N SER A 316 -7.96 7.17 -34.25
CA SER A 316 -7.84 7.09 -32.78
C SER A 316 -6.83 5.99 -32.37
N LEU A 317 -6.66 4.97 -33.17
CA LEU A 317 -5.62 3.94 -32.93
C LEU A 317 -4.21 4.53 -32.93
N ALA A 318 -3.94 5.50 -33.80
CA ALA A 318 -2.66 6.20 -33.82
C ALA A 318 -2.59 7.35 -32.80
N THR A 319 -3.67 8.13 -32.65
CA THR A 319 -3.65 9.37 -31.84
C THR A 319 -3.83 9.11 -30.35
N LEU A 320 -4.66 8.14 -29.96
CA LEU A 320 -4.86 7.72 -28.57
C LEU A 320 -3.98 6.51 -28.23
N GLY A 321 -3.94 5.53 -29.13
CA GLY A 321 -3.25 4.25 -28.90
C GLY A 321 -1.75 4.26 -29.24
N GLY A 322 -1.31 5.22 -30.04
CA GLY A 322 0.10 5.32 -30.44
C GLY A 322 0.54 4.33 -31.52
N LEU A 323 -0.37 3.49 -32.04
CA LEU A 323 -0.08 2.50 -33.08
C LEU A 323 -1.12 2.59 -34.21
N PRO A 324 -0.73 2.92 -35.44
CA PRO A 324 -1.64 2.84 -36.58
C PRO A 324 -1.91 1.37 -36.91
N VAL A 325 -3.18 0.98 -36.92
CA VAL A 325 -3.65 -0.35 -37.33
C VAL A 325 -4.57 -0.19 -38.55
N PRO A 326 -4.39 -0.99 -39.62
CA PRO A 326 -5.28 -0.93 -40.79
C PRO A 326 -6.75 -1.13 -40.41
N ALA A 327 -7.65 -0.41 -41.09
CA ALA A 327 -9.09 -0.46 -40.82
C ALA A 327 -9.67 -1.89 -40.91
N ASP A 328 -9.31 -2.64 -41.96
CA ASP A 328 -9.78 -4.01 -42.14
C ASP A 328 -9.33 -4.95 -41.01
N GLU A 329 -8.09 -4.77 -40.56
CA GLU A 329 -7.55 -5.55 -39.46
C GLU A 329 -8.24 -5.19 -38.13
N SER A 330 -8.46 -3.90 -37.87
CA SER A 330 -9.13 -3.44 -36.66
C SER A 330 -10.57 -3.98 -36.58
N VAL A 331 -11.30 -3.92 -37.67
CA VAL A 331 -12.66 -4.51 -37.77
C VAL A 331 -12.62 -5.99 -37.53
N SER A 332 -11.71 -6.72 -38.19
CA SER A 332 -11.59 -8.19 -38.00
C SER A 332 -11.27 -8.58 -36.55
N LEU A 333 -10.45 -7.79 -35.83
CA LEU A 333 -10.14 -8.04 -34.43
C LEU A 333 -11.39 -7.83 -33.54
N LEU A 334 -12.15 -6.77 -33.79
CA LEU A 334 -13.38 -6.50 -33.05
C LEU A 334 -14.44 -7.60 -33.32
N GLU A 335 -14.62 -8.03 -34.56
CA GLU A 335 -15.55 -9.13 -34.88
C GLU A 335 -15.15 -10.44 -34.20
N LYS A 336 -13.88 -10.78 -34.14
CA LYS A 336 -13.36 -11.95 -33.40
C LYS A 336 -13.62 -11.88 -31.91
N LEU A 337 -13.68 -10.69 -31.33
CA LEU A 337 -14.07 -10.46 -29.93
C LEU A 337 -15.58 -10.47 -29.71
N GLY A 338 -16.38 -10.59 -30.80
CA GLY A 338 -17.84 -10.69 -30.74
C GLY A 338 -18.57 -9.36 -30.91
N PHE A 339 -17.88 -8.27 -31.26
CA PHE A 339 -18.55 -7.03 -31.67
C PHE A 339 -19.16 -7.23 -33.07
N GLU A 340 -20.41 -6.81 -33.25
CA GLU A 340 -21.09 -6.88 -34.55
C GLU A 340 -21.01 -5.55 -35.28
N VAL A 341 -20.48 -5.54 -36.51
CA VAL A 341 -20.44 -4.34 -37.34
C VAL A 341 -21.86 -3.94 -37.73
N ARG A 342 -22.24 -2.69 -37.41
CA ARG A 342 -23.54 -2.09 -37.77
C ARG A 342 -23.40 -1.18 -38.99
N ASP A 343 -22.35 -0.36 -39.02
CA ASP A 343 -22.05 0.51 -40.15
C ASP A 343 -20.54 0.71 -40.26
N ARG A 344 -20.05 1.02 -41.45
CA ARG A 344 -18.64 1.26 -41.71
C ARG A 344 -18.44 2.30 -42.79
N THR A 345 -17.56 3.25 -42.49
CA THR A 345 -17.04 4.25 -43.46
C THR A 345 -15.52 4.10 -43.59
N PRO A 346 -14.88 4.85 -44.51
CA PRO A 346 -13.41 4.87 -44.56
C PRO A 346 -12.75 5.39 -43.29
N GLU A 347 -13.46 6.20 -42.47
CA GLU A 347 -12.94 6.90 -41.30
C GLU A 347 -13.26 6.19 -39.99
N LYS A 348 -14.38 5.45 -39.91
CA LYS A 348 -14.85 4.82 -38.67
C LYS A 348 -15.63 3.53 -38.89
N VAL A 349 -15.79 2.77 -37.82
CA VAL A 349 -16.72 1.64 -37.70
C VAL A 349 -17.64 1.84 -36.51
N ASP A 350 -18.93 1.59 -36.70
CA ASP A 350 -19.94 1.51 -35.64
C ASP A 350 -20.26 0.04 -35.36
N VAL A 351 -20.18 -0.35 -34.09
CA VAL A 351 -20.35 -1.74 -33.67
C VAL A 351 -21.39 -1.88 -32.58
N ALA A 352 -22.11 -3.01 -32.56
CA ALA A 352 -22.90 -3.41 -31.40
C ALA A 352 -21.99 -4.10 -30.39
N VAL A 353 -22.10 -3.70 -29.13
CA VAL A 353 -21.32 -4.24 -28.01
C VAL A 353 -21.91 -5.58 -27.56
N PRO A 354 -21.12 -6.65 -27.43
CA PRO A 354 -21.64 -7.93 -26.96
C PRO A 354 -22.09 -7.87 -25.48
N ALA A 355 -23.03 -8.72 -25.10
CA ALA A 355 -23.68 -8.73 -23.78
C ALA A 355 -22.73 -8.94 -22.60
N TRP A 356 -21.60 -9.60 -22.84
CA TRP A 356 -20.58 -9.87 -21.82
C TRP A 356 -19.62 -8.72 -21.57
N ARG A 357 -19.56 -7.70 -22.43
CA ARG A 357 -18.70 -6.53 -22.30
C ARG A 357 -19.44 -5.40 -21.60
N ASN A 358 -19.66 -5.57 -20.29
CA ASN A 358 -20.39 -4.60 -19.47
C ASN A 358 -19.65 -3.28 -19.28
N ASP A 359 -18.34 -3.27 -19.48
CA ASP A 359 -17.44 -2.12 -19.37
C ASP A 359 -17.57 -1.15 -20.56
N VAL A 360 -17.80 -1.66 -21.78
CA VAL A 360 -17.81 -0.85 -23.00
C VAL A 360 -19.14 -0.08 -23.12
N ALA A 361 -19.05 1.23 -23.41
CA ALA A 361 -20.20 2.12 -23.58
C ALA A 361 -21.17 2.15 -22.37
N GLN A 362 -20.62 1.97 -21.17
CA GLN A 362 -21.39 2.08 -19.94
C GLN A 362 -21.66 3.56 -19.64
N THR A 363 -22.94 3.93 -19.42
CA THR A 363 -23.28 5.28 -18.99
C THR A 363 -22.77 5.49 -17.57
N PRO A 364 -21.90 6.50 -17.32
CA PRO A 364 -21.42 6.77 -15.97
C PRO A 364 -22.57 7.06 -15.01
N VAL A 365 -22.55 6.45 -13.83
CA VAL A 365 -23.42 6.85 -12.73
C VAL A 365 -22.87 8.16 -12.19
N LEU A 366 -23.49 9.27 -12.54
CA LEU A 366 -23.15 10.57 -11.95
C LEU A 366 -23.47 10.52 -10.45
N ALA A 367 -22.50 10.90 -9.62
CA ALA A 367 -22.68 10.91 -8.17
C ALA A 367 -23.89 11.80 -7.80
N GLN A 368 -24.74 11.29 -6.91
CA GLN A 368 -25.84 12.08 -6.35
C GLN A 368 -25.24 13.29 -5.62
N GLY A 369 -25.45 14.47 -6.17
CA GLY A 369 -24.91 15.72 -5.63
C GLY A 369 -24.32 16.67 -6.67
N ASP A 370 -24.24 16.26 -7.92
CA ASP A 370 -23.78 17.15 -8.99
C ASP A 370 -24.79 18.29 -9.20
N MET A 371 -24.29 19.54 -9.20
CA MET A 371 -25.07 20.77 -9.28
C MET A 371 -25.67 21.05 -10.67
N LEU A 372 -25.72 20.05 -11.55
CA LEU A 372 -26.27 20.19 -12.90
C LEU A 372 -27.74 19.75 -12.95
N PRO A 373 -28.60 20.43 -13.74
CA PRO A 373 -29.93 19.94 -14.05
C PRO A 373 -29.87 18.51 -14.62
N ALA A 374 -30.86 17.66 -14.27
CA ALA A 374 -30.87 16.24 -14.60
C ALA A 374 -30.79 15.90 -16.10
N ASP A 375 -31.32 16.77 -16.96
CA ASP A 375 -31.23 16.70 -18.41
C ASP A 375 -29.82 16.97 -18.92
N ILE A 376 -29.15 18.01 -18.40
CA ILE A 376 -27.76 18.37 -18.74
C ILE A 376 -26.80 17.29 -18.20
N ALA A 377 -27.04 16.80 -16.98
CA ALA A 377 -26.26 15.73 -16.39
C ALA A 377 -26.37 14.43 -17.22
N ARG A 378 -27.54 14.10 -17.73
CA ARG A 378 -27.77 12.95 -18.61
C ARG A 378 -27.06 13.08 -19.95
N GLU A 379 -27.15 14.25 -20.59
CA GLU A 379 -26.50 14.53 -21.87
C GLU A 379 -24.96 14.52 -21.73
N ALA A 380 -24.44 15.12 -20.67
CA ALA A 380 -23.01 15.06 -20.34
C ALA A 380 -22.54 13.61 -20.08
N ALA A 381 -23.31 12.82 -19.35
CA ALA A 381 -23.01 11.41 -19.09
C ALA A 381 -23.01 10.58 -20.37
N GLN A 382 -23.94 10.83 -21.28
CA GLN A 382 -23.98 10.14 -22.58
C GLN A 382 -22.78 10.51 -23.45
N GLY A 383 -22.40 11.78 -23.51
CA GLY A 383 -21.21 12.22 -24.23
C GLY A 383 -19.91 11.62 -23.68
N VAL A 384 -19.80 11.48 -22.35
CA VAL A 384 -18.68 10.78 -21.72
C VAL A 384 -18.66 9.30 -22.07
N ALA A 385 -19.82 8.64 -22.05
CA ALA A 385 -19.94 7.22 -22.40
C ALA A 385 -19.49 6.94 -23.84
N GLU A 386 -19.82 7.82 -24.79
CA GLU A 386 -19.39 7.71 -26.19
C GLU A 386 -17.86 7.84 -26.34
N ILE A 387 -17.24 8.80 -25.64
CA ILE A 387 -15.79 9.01 -25.66
C ILE A 387 -15.05 7.83 -24.98
N GLU A 388 -15.54 7.37 -23.84
CA GLU A 388 -14.96 6.22 -23.15
C GLU A 388 -15.08 4.95 -23.99
N ALA A 389 -16.22 4.71 -24.63
CA ALA A 389 -16.43 3.56 -25.51
C ALA A 389 -15.43 3.49 -26.68
N GLU A 390 -15.03 4.62 -27.27
CA GLU A 390 -13.99 4.64 -28.29
C GLU A 390 -12.64 4.21 -27.74
N ARG A 391 -12.30 4.66 -26.51
CA ARG A 391 -11.06 4.26 -25.82
C ARG A 391 -11.01 2.76 -25.53
N ASP A 392 -12.14 2.20 -25.09
CA ASP A 392 -12.28 0.77 -24.87
C ASP A 392 -12.05 -0.02 -26.15
N LEU A 393 -12.60 0.43 -27.29
CA LEU A 393 -12.37 -0.21 -28.59
C LEU A 393 -10.90 -0.08 -29.06
N VAL A 394 -10.26 1.05 -28.79
CA VAL A 394 -8.82 1.23 -29.05
C VAL A 394 -8.01 0.24 -28.20
N GLU A 395 -8.31 0.10 -26.92
CA GLU A 395 -7.66 -0.88 -26.04
C GLU A 395 -7.80 -2.30 -26.59
N GLU A 396 -9.00 -2.72 -27.00
CA GLU A 396 -9.27 -4.05 -27.54
C GLU A 396 -8.42 -4.35 -28.77
N VAL A 397 -8.34 -3.43 -29.69
CA VAL A 397 -7.49 -3.60 -30.90
C VAL A 397 -6.02 -3.69 -30.52
N LEU A 398 -5.53 -2.81 -29.66
CA LEU A 398 -4.12 -2.75 -29.31
C LEU A 398 -3.66 -3.94 -28.47
N ARG A 399 -4.46 -4.40 -27.50
CA ARG A 399 -4.07 -5.54 -26.70
C ARG A 399 -3.97 -6.85 -27.49
N LEU A 400 -4.80 -7.04 -28.52
CA LEU A 400 -4.68 -8.17 -29.44
C LEU A 400 -3.51 -8.03 -30.43
N LYS A 401 -3.17 -6.81 -30.83
CA LYS A 401 -1.93 -6.54 -31.60
C LYS A 401 -0.66 -6.76 -30.77
N GLY A 402 -0.77 -6.66 -29.46
CA GLY A 402 0.33 -6.66 -28.49
C GLY A 402 0.81 -5.25 -28.20
N LEU A 403 0.79 -4.89 -26.92
CA LEU A 403 1.20 -3.55 -26.45
C LEU A 403 2.70 -3.27 -26.72
N ASP A 404 3.51 -4.31 -26.86
CA ASP A 404 4.94 -4.19 -27.24
C ASP A 404 5.14 -3.63 -28.66
N ALA A 405 4.10 -3.68 -29.50
CA ALA A 405 4.14 -3.08 -30.83
C ALA A 405 4.03 -1.54 -30.82
N VAL A 406 3.60 -0.95 -29.69
CA VAL A 406 3.51 0.51 -29.55
C VAL A 406 4.92 1.09 -29.41
N PRO A 407 5.38 1.93 -30.37
CA PRO A 407 6.75 2.42 -30.35
C PRO A 407 6.96 3.44 -29.23
N PRO A 408 8.08 3.37 -28.48
CA PRO A 408 8.41 4.41 -27.51
C PRO A 408 8.70 5.72 -28.23
N VAL A 409 8.02 6.79 -27.84
CA VAL A 409 8.21 8.13 -28.43
C VAL A 409 8.83 9.05 -27.38
N SER A 410 9.96 9.67 -27.75
CA SER A 410 10.56 10.70 -26.91
C SER A 410 9.66 11.92 -26.82
N LEU A 411 9.55 12.50 -25.63
CA LEU A 411 8.88 13.79 -25.47
C LEU A 411 9.54 14.85 -26.37
N PRO A 412 8.77 15.69 -27.07
CA PRO A 412 9.32 16.75 -27.91
C PRO A 412 10.17 17.69 -27.04
N ARG A 413 11.39 17.97 -27.49
CA ARG A 413 12.22 18.99 -26.86
C ARG A 413 11.62 20.36 -27.22
N LEU A 414 10.83 20.90 -26.31
CA LEU A 414 10.45 22.30 -26.39
C LEU A 414 11.75 23.12 -26.34
N GLY A 415 11.92 24.11 -27.22
CA GLY A 415 13.14 24.93 -27.31
C GLY A 415 13.42 25.84 -26.11
N ALA A 416 12.74 25.59 -24.98
CA ALA A 416 12.95 26.28 -23.71
C ALA A 416 14.14 25.66 -22.95
N VAL A 417 14.97 26.50 -22.36
CA VAL A 417 16.01 26.07 -21.42
C VAL A 417 15.28 25.40 -20.24
N PRO A 418 15.53 24.11 -19.99
CA PRO A 418 14.86 23.43 -18.89
C PRO A 418 15.21 24.11 -17.57
N GLY A 419 14.24 24.33 -16.72
CA GLY A 419 14.43 24.74 -15.33
C GLY A 419 15.16 23.66 -14.54
N ALA A 420 15.45 23.95 -13.27
CA ALA A 420 16.02 22.94 -12.39
C ALA A 420 15.10 21.72 -12.30
N ALA A 421 15.65 20.52 -12.49
CA ALA A 421 14.87 19.27 -12.44
C ALA A 421 14.26 18.98 -11.06
N LEU A 422 14.90 19.49 -9.99
CA LEU A 422 14.43 19.35 -8.63
C LEU A 422 13.97 20.70 -8.09
N GLU A 423 12.81 20.71 -7.47
CA GLU A 423 12.38 21.84 -6.67
C GLU A 423 13.38 22.11 -5.50
N PRO A 424 13.51 23.36 -5.05
CA PRO A 424 14.45 23.72 -3.98
C PRO A 424 14.30 22.85 -2.72
N ARG A 425 13.06 22.48 -2.36
CA ARG A 425 12.77 21.60 -1.23
C ARG A 425 13.39 20.21 -1.42
N LEU A 426 13.15 19.57 -2.56
CA LEU A 426 13.70 18.23 -2.88
C LEU A 426 15.23 18.27 -3.02
N ALA A 427 15.77 19.35 -3.57
CA ALA A 427 17.23 19.56 -3.64
C ALA A 427 17.87 19.63 -2.25
N ARG A 428 17.20 20.25 -1.26
CA ARG A 428 17.62 20.26 0.16
C ARG A 428 17.65 18.84 0.75
N HIS A 429 16.60 18.04 0.50
CA HIS A 429 16.56 16.64 0.98
C HIS A 429 17.71 15.83 0.39
N ALA A 430 17.94 15.93 -0.90
CA ALA A 430 19.02 15.23 -1.59
C ALA A 430 20.42 15.67 -1.11
N LEU A 431 20.60 16.93 -0.80
CA LEU A 431 21.86 17.44 -0.26
C LEU A 431 22.09 16.99 1.19
N ALA A 432 21.06 17.09 2.05
CA ALA A 432 21.12 16.63 3.44
C ALA A 432 21.48 15.14 3.53
N ARG A 433 20.89 14.31 2.65
CA ARG A 433 21.18 12.87 2.54
C ARG A 433 22.65 12.61 2.25
N ARG A 434 23.22 13.30 1.25
CA ARG A 434 24.65 13.18 0.90
C ARG A 434 25.57 13.66 2.02
N VAL A 435 25.19 14.74 2.72
CA VAL A 435 25.97 15.27 3.85
C VAL A 435 26.03 14.25 4.97
N LEU A 436 24.91 13.65 5.36
CA LEU A 436 24.85 12.66 6.45
C LEU A 436 25.59 11.37 6.10
N ALA A 437 25.45 10.88 4.87
CA ALA A 437 26.21 9.73 4.39
C ALA A 437 27.73 10.02 4.41
N ALA A 438 28.18 11.20 3.96
CA ALA A 438 29.57 11.62 4.01
C ALA A 438 30.10 11.78 5.46
N ARG A 439 29.24 11.99 6.43
CA ARG A 439 29.58 12.04 7.86
C ARG A 439 29.58 10.65 8.52
N GLY A 440 29.43 9.59 7.75
CA GLY A 440 29.53 8.20 8.20
C GLY A 440 28.27 7.68 8.90
N LEU A 441 27.08 8.25 8.61
CA LEU A 441 25.81 7.67 9.02
C LEU A 441 25.21 6.84 7.89
N THR A 442 24.51 5.77 8.26
CA THR A 442 23.78 4.91 7.32
C THR A 442 22.32 5.33 7.23
N GLU A 443 21.80 5.48 6.02
CA GLU A 443 20.39 5.82 5.81
C GLU A 443 19.49 4.65 6.16
N THR A 444 18.38 4.94 6.85
CA THR A 444 17.28 4.02 7.08
C THR A 444 16.00 4.61 6.51
N VAL A 445 15.06 3.73 6.15
CA VAL A 445 13.72 4.10 5.72
C VAL A 445 12.73 3.37 6.61
N GLY A 446 12.15 4.10 7.55
CA GLY A 446 11.15 3.58 8.49
C GLY A 446 9.72 3.86 8.04
N PHE A 447 8.75 3.14 8.62
CA PHE A 447 7.35 3.49 8.47
C PHE A 447 7.03 4.84 9.12
N SER A 448 6.07 5.55 8.55
CA SER A 448 5.54 6.78 9.14
C SER A 448 4.58 6.51 10.31
N PHE A 449 4.17 5.27 10.51
CA PHE A 449 3.36 4.81 11.64
C PHE A 449 4.19 3.97 12.59
N VAL A 450 3.94 4.19 13.87
CA VAL A 450 4.65 3.60 15.00
C VAL A 450 3.62 3.25 16.08
N SER A 451 4.02 2.59 17.17
CA SER A 451 3.10 2.40 18.28
C SER A 451 2.84 3.73 19.01
N SER A 452 1.63 3.92 19.50
CA SER A 452 1.24 5.09 20.30
C SER A 452 2.13 5.26 21.53
N ASP A 453 2.55 4.17 22.16
CA ASP A 453 3.48 4.19 23.29
C ASP A 453 4.87 4.73 22.93
N ALA A 454 5.41 4.34 21.77
CA ALA A 454 6.68 4.85 21.28
C ALA A 454 6.55 6.33 20.89
N ALA A 455 5.49 6.72 20.20
CA ALA A 455 5.23 8.11 19.84
C ALA A 455 5.13 9.02 21.06
N ALA A 456 4.46 8.57 22.12
CA ALA A 456 4.31 9.33 23.37
C ALA A 456 5.65 9.70 24.01
N ARG A 457 6.68 8.86 23.86
CA ARG A 457 8.03 9.13 24.40
C ARG A 457 8.80 10.20 23.63
N PHE A 458 8.42 10.46 22.37
CA PHE A 458 9.13 11.38 21.47
C PHE A 458 8.30 12.58 20.99
N GLY A 459 7.33 13.03 21.75
CA GLY A 459 6.60 14.25 21.41
C GLY A 459 5.10 14.16 21.50
N GLY A 460 4.58 12.97 21.79
CA GLY A 460 3.17 12.74 22.04
C GLY A 460 2.49 11.86 21.00
N ALA A 461 1.35 11.34 21.39
CA ALA A 461 0.49 10.50 20.58
C ALA A 461 -0.95 11.05 20.63
N PRO A 462 -1.24 12.17 19.94
CA PRO A 462 -2.57 12.75 19.96
C PRO A 462 -3.56 11.83 19.24
N GLU A 463 -4.79 11.74 19.75
CA GLU A 463 -5.84 10.88 19.20
C GLU A 463 -6.18 11.24 17.74
N SER A 464 -6.08 12.51 17.37
CA SER A 464 -6.30 13.00 15.99
C SER A 464 -5.34 12.41 14.95
N LEU A 465 -4.20 11.86 15.37
CA LEU A 465 -3.19 11.22 14.51
C LEU A 465 -3.14 9.71 14.68
N ARG A 466 -4.10 9.12 15.37
CA ARG A 466 -4.26 7.69 15.49
C ARG A 466 -4.92 7.10 14.25
N LEU A 467 -4.42 5.96 13.77
CA LEU A 467 -4.97 5.28 12.60
C LEU A 467 -6.23 4.51 12.98
N LEU A 468 -7.29 4.65 12.18
CA LEU A 468 -8.57 3.93 12.40
C LEU A 468 -8.44 2.44 12.09
N ASN A 469 -7.64 2.08 11.10
CA ASN A 469 -7.44 0.71 10.63
C ASN A 469 -5.95 0.41 10.42
N PRO A 470 -5.16 0.33 11.50
CA PRO A 470 -3.73 0.11 11.38
C PRO A 470 -3.43 -1.27 10.78
N ILE A 471 -2.35 -1.37 10.01
CA ILE A 471 -1.89 -2.63 9.39
C ILE A 471 -1.46 -3.67 10.44
N ALA A 472 -1.03 -3.20 11.62
CA ALA A 472 -0.71 -4.00 12.80
C ALA A 472 -1.04 -3.19 14.05
N SER A 473 -1.38 -3.86 15.15
CA SER A 473 -1.81 -3.22 16.41
C SER A 473 -0.74 -2.33 17.06
N ASP A 474 0.53 -2.55 16.73
CA ASP A 474 1.69 -1.79 17.19
C ASP A 474 2.16 -0.71 16.18
N LEU A 475 1.38 -0.45 15.13
CA LEU A 475 1.60 0.59 14.12
C LEU A 475 0.38 1.51 14.01
N ASP A 476 -0.16 1.94 15.15
CA ASP A 476 -1.45 2.61 15.28
C ASP A 476 -1.38 4.15 15.32
N GLN A 477 -0.17 4.74 15.29
CA GLN A 477 0.01 6.17 15.48
C GLN A 477 0.92 6.78 14.41
N MET A 478 0.58 7.96 13.89
CA MET A 478 1.51 8.73 13.05
C MET A 478 2.68 9.25 13.89
N ARG A 479 3.92 9.03 13.43
CA ARG A 479 5.14 9.36 14.18
C ARG A 479 5.37 10.87 14.34
N PRO A 480 5.66 11.38 15.56
CA PRO A 480 5.98 12.79 15.79
C PRO A 480 7.36 13.20 15.29
N THR A 481 8.27 12.25 15.12
CA THR A 481 9.64 12.43 14.62
C THR A 481 10.20 11.11 14.08
N PRO A 482 11.11 11.15 13.08
CA PRO A 482 11.84 9.94 12.66
C PRO A 482 12.70 9.30 13.76
N LEU A 483 12.99 10.00 14.85
CA LEU A 483 13.74 9.43 15.97
C LEU A 483 13.10 8.18 16.56
N VAL A 484 11.76 8.05 16.51
CA VAL A 484 11.06 6.84 16.96
C VAL A 484 11.53 5.61 16.17
N SER A 485 11.53 5.71 14.85
CA SER A 485 11.96 4.62 13.96
C SER A 485 13.46 4.33 14.08
N LEU A 486 14.27 5.38 14.25
CA LEU A 486 15.72 5.27 14.46
C LEU A 486 16.07 4.57 15.78
N ALA A 487 15.34 4.86 16.87
CA ALA A 487 15.53 4.18 18.16
C ALA A 487 15.24 2.68 18.05
N ALA A 488 14.13 2.32 17.39
CA ALA A 488 13.79 0.93 17.12
C ALA A 488 14.87 0.22 16.27
N ALA A 489 15.42 0.91 15.27
CA ALA A 489 16.50 0.39 14.43
C ALA A 489 17.81 0.19 15.24
N ILE A 490 18.19 1.13 16.12
CA ILE A 490 19.34 0.99 17.01
C ILE A 490 19.17 -0.23 17.91
N ARG A 491 18.01 -0.36 18.57
CA ARG A 491 17.73 -1.52 19.41
C ARG A 491 17.87 -2.82 18.62
N ALA A 492 17.23 -2.90 17.45
CA ALA A 492 17.26 -4.11 16.63
C ALA A 492 18.68 -4.52 16.19
N ASN A 493 19.56 -3.55 15.94
CA ASN A 493 20.95 -3.79 15.59
C ASN A 493 21.79 -4.14 16.84
N SER A 494 21.57 -3.48 17.97
CA SER A 494 22.28 -3.76 19.23
C SER A 494 22.06 -5.20 19.70
N VAL A 495 20.82 -5.71 19.60
CA VAL A 495 20.50 -7.11 19.92
C VAL A 495 21.24 -8.09 19.00
N ARG A 496 21.60 -7.68 17.78
CA ARG A 496 22.41 -8.48 16.83
C ARG A 496 23.92 -8.29 17.00
N GLY A 497 24.35 -7.55 18.03
CA GLY A 497 25.77 -7.32 18.33
C GLY A 497 26.38 -6.08 17.69
N TRP A 498 25.59 -5.25 17.00
CA TRP A 498 26.03 -3.98 16.41
C TRP A 498 25.64 -2.81 17.33
N ALA A 499 26.47 -2.53 18.31
CA ALA A 499 26.21 -1.47 19.30
C ALA A 499 26.77 -0.09 18.89
N ASP A 500 27.87 -0.07 18.12
CA ASP A 500 28.54 1.16 17.68
C ASP A 500 28.08 1.52 16.26
N ILE A 501 26.98 2.26 16.16
CA ILE A 501 26.33 2.58 14.87
C ILE A 501 25.90 4.03 14.77
N GLY A 502 25.89 4.55 13.54
CA GLY A 502 25.32 5.84 13.20
C GLY A 502 24.24 5.66 12.14
N LEU A 503 23.01 6.05 12.45
CA LEU A 503 21.85 5.95 11.54
C LEU A 503 21.24 7.31 11.30
N PHE A 504 20.64 7.50 10.13
CA PHE A 504 19.83 8.69 9.84
C PHE A 504 18.62 8.35 8.96
N GLU A 505 17.63 9.22 9.01
CA GLU A 505 16.46 9.18 8.14
C GLU A 505 16.06 10.61 7.76
N ILE A 506 15.65 10.80 6.49
CA ILE A 506 15.03 12.03 6.03
C ILE A 506 13.59 11.69 5.65
N GLY A 507 12.67 12.11 6.50
CA GLY A 507 11.29 11.72 6.36
C GLY A 507 10.31 12.64 7.07
N PRO A 508 9.00 12.36 6.91
CA PRO A 508 7.96 13.16 7.51
C PRO A 508 7.85 12.93 9.02
N ALA A 509 7.52 14.00 9.71
CA ALA A 509 7.07 14.05 11.09
C ALA A 509 5.69 14.71 11.13
N PHE A 510 4.81 14.23 11.98
CA PHE A 510 3.40 14.63 12.02
C PHE A 510 3.06 15.29 13.35
N SER A 511 2.32 16.37 13.28
CA SER A 511 1.68 17.03 14.41
C SER A 511 0.23 17.33 14.06
N GLU A 512 -0.59 17.68 15.04
CA GLU A 512 -2.00 18.03 14.79
C GLU A 512 -2.19 19.17 13.77
N GLN A 513 -1.20 20.05 13.64
CA GLN A 513 -1.31 21.22 12.77
C GLN A 513 -0.57 21.05 11.45
N THR A 514 0.49 20.26 11.41
CA THR A 514 1.39 20.22 10.25
C THR A 514 2.07 18.87 10.05
N GLN A 515 2.43 18.63 8.80
CA GLN A 515 3.42 17.64 8.41
C GLN A 515 4.70 18.38 8.03
N GLN A 516 5.86 17.94 8.57
CA GLN A 516 7.17 18.53 8.31
C GLN A 516 8.15 17.46 7.85
N CYS A 517 9.08 17.81 6.97
CA CYS A 517 10.22 16.96 6.66
C CYS A 517 11.38 17.25 7.60
N ILE A 518 11.85 16.23 8.28
CA ILE A 518 12.96 16.30 9.23
C ILE A 518 14.10 15.40 8.74
N ALA A 519 15.34 15.94 8.77
CA ALA A 519 16.52 15.12 8.72
C ALA A 519 16.93 14.79 10.17
N ALA A 520 16.69 13.55 10.57
CA ALA A 520 17.01 13.06 11.90
C ALA A 520 18.18 12.07 11.86
N GLY A 521 18.98 12.04 12.90
CA GLY A 521 20.03 11.06 13.03
C GLY A 521 20.35 10.72 14.47
N MET A 522 20.89 9.52 14.65
CA MET A 522 21.36 8.99 15.94
C MET A 522 22.73 8.36 15.78
N ARG A 523 23.58 8.57 16.77
CA ARG A 523 24.84 7.84 16.98
C ARG A 523 24.75 7.09 18.30
N ALA A 524 25.07 5.80 18.29
CA ALA A 524 25.00 4.92 19.44
C ALA A 524 26.38 4.33 19.75
N GLY A 525 26.64 4.05 21.02
CA GLY A 525 27.85 3.38 21.49
C GLY A 525 29.09 4.28 21.45
N HIS A 526 30.05 3.92 20.63
CA HIS A 526 31.35 4.57 20.54
C HIS A 526 31.65 5.06 19.11
N THR A 527 32.70 5.90 19.01
CA THR A 527 33.25 6.30 17.72
C THR A 527 33.83 5.07 16.99
N PRO A 528 33.86 5.07 15.63
CA PRO A 528 34.44 3.97 14.87
C PRO A 528 35.87 3.69 15.29
N ARG A 529 36.23 2.41 15.40
CA ARG A 529 37.60 1.99 15.71
C ARG A 529 38.55 2.40 14.60
N SER A 530 39.61 3.10 14.96
CA SER A 530 40.70 3.45 14.05
C SER A 530 42.05 2.99 14.65
N PRO A 531 42.99 2.51 13.82
CA PRO A 531 44.31 2.11 14.31
C PRO A 531 45.01 3.25 15.09
N GLY A 532 45.45 2.97 16.32
CA GLY A 532 46.15 3.94 17.13
C GLY A 532 45.28 5.01 17.81
N VAL A 533 43.98 4.96 17.66
CA VAL A 533 43.01 5.87 18.30
C VAL A 533 42.06 5.08 19.18
N ALA A 534 41.94 5.45 20.44
CA ALA A 534 40.97 4.86 21.34
C ALA A 534 39.55 5.22 20.89
N ALA A 535 38.64 4.24 20.96
CA ALA A 535 37.22 4.49 20.74
C ALA A 535 36.67 5.28 21.96
N GLU A 536 35.95 6.37 21.67
CA GLU A 536 35.33 7.20 22.68
C GLU A 536 33.83 7.07 22.65
N PRO A 537 33.11 7.16 23.77
CA PRO A 537 31.66 7.21 23.76
C PRO A 537 31.17 8.35 22.87
N VAL A 538 30.02 8.10 22.19
CA VAL A 538 29.38 9.16 21.39
C VAL A 538 29.03 10.35 22.25
N SER A 539 29.22 11.56 21.73
CA SER A 539 29.04 12.80 22.49
C SER A 539 27.98 13.72 21.87
N LEU A 540 27.37 14.54 22.71
CA LEU A 540 26.41 15.57 22.25
C LEU A 540 27.02 16.51 21.18
N TRP A 541 28.34 16.69 21.23
CA TRP A 541 29.07 17.54 20.27
C TRP A 541 29.08 16.94 18.86
N ALA A 542 29.12 15.62 18.76
CA ALA A 542 28.98 14.95 17.46
C ALA A 542 27.60 15.20 16.85
N ALA A 543 26.52 15.07 17.62
CA ALA A 543 25.16 15.37 17.16
C ALA A 543 25.00 16.87 16.79
N LYS A 544 25.56 17.77 17.58
CA LYS A 544 25.58 19.21 17.25
C LYS A 544 26.31 19.47 15.93
N ALA A 545 27.48 18.85 15.75
CA ALA A 545 28.30 19.00 14.54
C ALA A 545 27.57 18.46 13.30
N ASP A 546 26.86 17.31 13.43
CA ASP A 546 26.05 16.77 12.34
C ASP A 546 24.92 17.74 11.93
N ALA A 547 24.19 18.28 12.90
CA ALA A 547 23.14 19.27 12.66
C ALA A 547 23.66 20.56 12.03
N LEU A 548 24.75 21.12 12.57
CA LEU A 548 25.37 22.34 12.05
C LEU A 548 25.92 22.16 10.62
N GLU A 549 26.49 20.98 10.32
CA GLU A 549 27.00 20.71 8.98
C GLU A 549 25.88 20.65 7.94
N ILE A 550 24.74 20.03 8.26
CA ILE A 550 23.55 20.07 7.38
C ILE A 550 23.15 21.54 7.14
N LEU A 551 23.00 22.33 8.22
CA LEU A 551 22.58 23.72 8.11
C LEU A 551 23.55 24.51 7.24
N ARG A 552 24.87 24.36 7.45
CA ARG A 552 25.94 25.01 6.68
C ARG A 552 25.87 24.69 5.20
N GLN A 553 25.73 23.41 4.86
CA GLN A 553 25.66 22.95 3.47
C GLN A 553 24.36 23.42 2.77
N LEU A 554 23.29 23.57 3.54
CA LEU A 554 22.03 24.14 3.06
C LEU A 554 22.00 25.67 3.01
N GLY A 555 23.15 26.33 3.29
CA GLY A 555 23.35 27.76 3.12
C GLY A 555 22.97 28.61 4.33
N VAL A 556 22.76 28.01 5.50
CA VAL A 556 22.61 28.75 6.76
C VAL A 556 23.99 29.14 7.27
N ASN A 557 24.18 30.44 7.56
CA ASN A 557 25.43 30.91 8.17
C ASN A 557 25.52 30.43 9.63
N PRO A 558 26.52 29.61 10.03
CA PRO A 558 26.66 29.13 11.40
C PRO A 558 26.77 30.26 12.45
N ASP A 559 27.39 31.39 12.10
CA ASP A 559 27.53 32.53 13.00
C ASP A 559 26.20 33.24 13.31
N ALA A 560 25.18 33.02 12.48
CA ALA A 560 23.82 33.52 12.71
C ALA A 560 22.95 32.55 13.51
N VAL A 561 23.50 31.39 13.90
CA VAL A 561 22.80 30.37 14.67
C VAL A 561 23.18 30.48 16.15
N THR A 562 22.18 30.58 17.00
CA THR A 562 22.34 30.59 18.47
C THR A 562 21.90 29.26 19.06
N THR A 563 22.58 28.84 20.14
CA THR A 563 22.20 27.65 20.89
C THR A 563 21.45 28.02 22.17
N THR A 564 20.30 27.38 22.40
CA THR A 564 19.49 27.55 23.62
C THR A 564 19.28 26.21 24.32
N ALA A 565 19.00 26.21 25.63
CA ALA A 565 18.93 24.98 26.45
C ALA A 565 17.51 24.46 26.64
N ASP A 566 16.58 24.76 25.73
CA ASP A 566 15.17 24.42 25.80
C ASP A 566 14.79 23.24 24.85
N ALA A 567 15.63 22.21 24.78
CA ALA A 567 15.36 21.02 24.02
C ALA A 567 14.15 20.24 24.58
N PRO A 568 13.38 19.52 23.72
CA PRO A 568 12.24 18.72 24.16
C PRO A 568 12.60 17.64 25.17
N GLY A 569 11.60 17.17 25.95
CA GLY A 569 11.78 16.27 27.08
C GLY A 569 12.32 14.87 26.77
N TRP A 570 12.36 14.45 25.52
CA TRP A 570 13.03 13.21 25.13
C TRP A 570 14.55 13.33 25.02
N TYR A 571 15.08 14.54 25.11
CA TYR A 571 16.50 14.78 25.27
C TYR A 571 16.88 14.98 26.75
N HIS A 572 18.12 14.74 27.08
CA HIS A 572 18.66 14.96 28.42
C HIS A 572 18.68 16.47 28.77
N PRO A 573 18.09 16.89 29.88
CA PRO A 573 17.90 18.34 30.18
C PRO A 573 19.18 19.16 30.26
N GLY A 574 20.29 18.58 30.73
CA GLY A 574 21.58 19.25 30.86
C GLY A 574 22.57 18.98 29.72
N ARG A 575 22.25 18.07 28.79
CA ARG A 575 23.15 17.67 27.69
C ARG A 575 22.42 17.67 26.34
N SER A 576 21.75 18.78 26.08
CA SER A 576 21.00 18.99 24.85
C SER A 576 20.88 20.47 24.52
N GLY A 577 20.42 20.78 23.32
CA GLY A 577 20.19 22.16 22.91
C GLY A 577 19.34 22.27 21.64
N VAL A 578 18.94 23.51 21.40
CA VAL A 578 18.18 23.90 20.20
C VAL A 578 18.98 24.93 19.42
N LEU A 579 19.11 24.72 18.13
CA LEU A 579 19.75 25.67 17.21
C LEU A 579 18.66 26.56 16.60
N ARG A 580 18.84 27.89 16.76
CA ARG A 580 17.85 28.88 16.32
C ARG A 580 18.48 29.94 15.44
N GLN A 581 17.69 30.50 14.55
CA GLN A 581 17.97 31.76 13.86
C GLN A 581 17.01 32.83 14.37
N GLY A 582 17.55 33.77 15.14
CA GLY A 582 16.73 34.68 15.91
C GLY A 582 15.96 33.97 17.04
N PRO A 583 15.09 34.71 17.78
CA PRO A 583 14.46 34.15 18.99
C PRO A 583 13.39 33.08 18.75
N LYS A 584 12.77 33.04 17.57
CA LYS A 584 11.59 32.23 17.32
C LYS A 584 11.82 31.04 16.37
N LEU A 585 12.75 31.17 15.42
CA LEU A 585 12.90 30.15 14.37
C LEU A 585 13.83 29.03 14.84
N VAL A 586 13.24 27.88 15.13
CA VAL A 586 13.97 26.64 15.43
C VAL A 586 14.42 26.02 14.11
N LEU A 587 15.73 25.76 13.98
CA LEU A 587 16.31 25.09 12.81
C LEU A 587 16.66 23.65 13.09
N ALA A 588 17.13 23.33 14.29
CA ALA A 588 17.49 21.99 14.69
C ALA A 588 17.44 21.80 16.21
N ARG A 589 17.42 20.54 16.62
CA ARG A 589 17.54 20.07 18.00
C ARG A 589 18.63 19.02 18.04
N PHE A 590 19.34 18.92 19.16
CA PHE A 590 20.41 17.94 19.33
C PHE A 590 20.65 17.62 20.80
N GLY A 591 21.27 16.49 21.09
CA GLY A 591 21.67 16.13 22.45
C GLY A 591 21.73 14.64 22.70
N GLU A 592 22.02 14.29 23.94
CA GLU A 592 21.84 12.92 24.41
C GLU A 592 20.36 12.63 24.60
N LEU A 593 19.93 11.40 24.26
CA LEU A 593 18.57 10.97 24.59
C LEU A 593 18.40 10.83 26.10
N HIS A 594 17.20 11.13 26.59
CA HIS A 594 16.90 11.03 28.01
C HIS A 594 17.03 9.56 28.48
N PRO A 595 17.66 9.27 29.65
CA PRO A 595 17.84 7.90 30.12
C PRO A 595 16.54 7.11 30.29
N SER A 596 15.41 7.78 30.59
CA SER A 596 14.10 7.12 30.66
C SER A 596 13.61 6.64 29.29
N VAL A 597 13.91 7.42 28.24
CA VAL A 597 13.58 7.03 26.84
C VAL A 597 14.43 5.83 26.44
N LEU A 598 15.74 5.88 26.65
CA LEU A 598 16.64 4.75 26.33
C LEU A 598 16.20 3.46 27.02
N ARG A 599 15.85 3.54 28.33
CA ARG A 599 15.37 2.38 29.09
C ARG A 599 14.05 1.84 28.55
N ALA A 600 13.12 2.72 28.21
CA ALA A 600 11.81 2.32 27.66
C ALA A 600 11.92 1.72 26.25
N GLU A 601 12.91 2.16 25.46
CA GLU A 601 13.23 1.60 24.15
C GLU A 601 14.10 0.33 24.21
N GLY A 602 14.60 -0.05 25.42
CA GLY A 602 15.49 -1.23 25.58
C GLY A 602 16.87 -1.00 24.94
N ILE A 603 17.42 0.21 25.07
CA ILE A 603 18.74 0.58 24.56
C ILE A 603 19.70 0.80 25.73
N ASP A 604 20.71 -0.04 25.83
CA ASP A 604 21.66 -0.07 26.95
C ASP A 604 22.99 0.66 26.67
N VAL A 605 23.12 1.31 25.51
CA VAL A 605 24.31 2.06 25.11
C VAL A 605 24.03 3.57 25.07
N PRO A 606 25.04 4.42 25.20
CA PRO A 606 24.87 5.86 25.03
C PRO A 606 24.36 6.19 23.63
N VAL A 607 23.38 7.09 23.53
CA VAL A 607 22.84 7.57 22.24
C VAL A 607 22.77 9.07 22.24
N VAL A 608 23.29 9.67 21.19
CA VAL A 608 23.10 11.08 20.86
C VAL A 608 22.29 11.21 19.60
N ALA A 609 21.43 12.22 19.53
CA ALA A 609 20.50 12.42 18.42
C ALA A 609 20.47 13.88 17.98
N PHE A 610 20.04 14.08 16.75
CA PHE A 610 19.72 15.40 16.22
C PHE A 610 18.50 15.33 15.30
N GLU A 611 17.85 16.48 15.14
CA GLU A 611 16.72 16.71 14.23
C GLU A 611 16.92 18.05 13.56
N VAL A 612 17.00 18.09 12.23
CA VAL A 612 17.04 19.33 11.44
C VAL A 612 15.71 19.48 10.72
N LEU A 613 15.00 20.58 11.00
CA LEU A 613 13.69 20.87 10.42
C LEU A 613 13.89 21.47 9.03
N LEU A 614 13.92 20.63 8.01
CA LEU A 614 14.25 21.03 6.62
C LEU A 614 13.25 22.03 6.04
N ASP A 615 11.98 21.93 6.40
CA ASP A 615 10.93 22.81 5.91
C ASP A 615 10.93 24.18 6.63
N ALA A 616 11.55 24.28 7.81
CA ALA A 616 11.72 25.54 8.52
C ALA A 616 12.86 26.40 7.96
N LEU A 617 13.72 25.83 7.12
CA LEU A 617 14.88 26.56 6.60
C LEU A 617 14.43 27.67 5.63
N PRO A 618 14.89 28.91 5.81
CA PRO A 618 14.57 29.99 4.91
C PRO A 618 15.10 29.70 3.51
N GLU A 619 14.38 30.14 2.50
CA GLU A 619 14.90 30.07 1.14
C GLU A 619 16.12 30.96 0.96
N PRO A 620 17.21 30.46 0.38
CA PRO A 620 18.38 31.27 0.14
C PRO A 620 18.03 32.39 -0.84
N LYS A 621 18.09 33.62 -0.35
CA LYS A 621 17.96 34.77 -1.26
C LYS A 621 19.09 34.69 -2.30
N ARG A 622 18.76 34.76 -3.60
CA ARG A 622 19.76 34.87 -4.68
C ARG A 622 20.57 36.14 -4.48
N ARG A 623 21.63 36.08 -3.69
CA ARG A 623 22.65 37.13 -3.62
C ARG A 623 23.81 36.71 -4.50
N LYS A 624 24.27 37.61 -5.37
CA LYS A 624 25.60 37.46 -5.99
C LYS A 624 26.58 37.26 -4.85
N LYS A 625 27.28 36.12 -4.80
CA LYS A 625 28.35 35.90 -3.86
C LYS A 625 29.42 36.96 -4.19
N ALA A 626 29.73 37.83 -3.25
CA ALA A 626 30.89 38.71 -3.36
C ALA A 626 32.17 37.83 -3.42
N PRO A 627 33.15 38.20 -4.19
CA PRO A 627 34.45 37.53 -4.11
C PRO A 627 34.98 37.59 -2.69
N PRO A 628 35.71 36.56 -2.22
CA PRO A 628 36.30 36.56 -0.91
C PRO A 628 37.25 37.77 -0.77
N ALA A 629 37.04 38.55 0.28
CA ALA A 629 38.00 39.63 0.63
C ALA A 629 39.20 38.97 1.31
N LEU A 630 40.30 38.88 0.56
CA LEU A 630 41.57 38.37 1.08
C LEU A 630 42.41 39.55 1.55
N SER A 631 42.75 39.59 2.83
CA SER A 631 43.70 40.57 3.37
C SER A 631 45.12 40.16 3.01
N ALA A 632 45.98 41.15 2.68
CA ALA A 632 47.39 40.95 2.49
C ALA A 632 48.19 40.88 3.81
N PHE A 633 47.53 41.10 4.93
CA PHE A 633 48.15 41.17 6.26
C PHE A 633 47.89 39.92 7.09
N GLN A 634 48.83 39.58 7.96
CA GLN A 634 48.70 38.39 8.81
C GLN A 634 47.68 38.61 9.92
N PRO A 635 46.82 37.60 10.20
CA PRO A 635 45.92 37.65 11.34
C PRO A 635 46.68 37.58 12.68
N VAL A 636 46.16 38.22 13.67
CA VAL A 636 46.66 38.15 15.05
C VAL A 636 45.68 37.38 15.90
N ARG A 637 46.16 36.40 16.67
CA ARG A 637 45.35 35.63 17.61
C ARG A 637 45.59 36.11 19.03
N ARG A 638 44.52 36.21 19.81
CA ARG A 638 44.57 36.58 21.24
C ARG A 638 43.64 35.66 22.03
N ASP A 639 44.17 35.17 23.15
CA ASP A 639 43.43 34.32 24.08
C ASP A 639 42.97 35.14 25.28
N PHE A 640 41.73 34.89 25.67
CA PHE A 640 41.11 35.47 26.84
C PHE A 640 40.53 34.36 27.72
N ALA A 641 40.72 34.47 29.04
CA ALA A 641 40.08 33.58 30.01
C ALA A 641 39.12 34.39 30.89
N PHE A 642 37.84 34.10 30.80
CA PHE A 642 36.81 34.82 31.56
C PHE A 642 36.22 33.90 32.63
N VAL A 643 36.29 34.31 33.89
CA VAL A 643 35.58 33.66 34.99
C VAL A 643 34.14 34.18 35.01
N VAL A 644 33.19 33.28 34.85
CA VAL A 644 31.75 33.59 34.83
C VAL A 644 30.99 32.69 35.81
N SER A 645 29.84 33.16 36.28
CA SER A 645 28.91 32.30 37.05
C SER A 645 28.46 31.11 36.20
N ASP A 646 28.19 29.97 36.83
CA ASP A 646 27.69 28.75 36.17
C ASP A 646 26.38 28.96 35.42
N ASP A 647 25.59 29.96 35.75
CA ASP A 647 24.35 30.35 35.07
C ASP A 647 24.61 31.06 33.73
N VAL A 648 25.81 31.54 33.47
CA VAL A 648 26.14 32.25 32.22
C VAL A 648 26.41 31.26 31.12
N ALA A 649 25.58 31.28 30.09
CA ALA A 649 25.80 30.47 28.89
C ALA A 649 27.06 30.92 28.14
N GLY A 650 27.91 29.99 27.72
CA GLY A 650 29.12 30.28 26.91
C GLY A 650 28.84 31.10 25.65
N GLU A 651 27.67 30.90 25.02
CA GLU A 651 27.21 31.67 23.86
C GLU A 651 27.09 33.18 24.17
N ASN A 652 26.77 33.57 25.40
CA ASN A 652 26.70 34.98 25.78
C ASN A 652 28.09 35.63 25.78
N VAL A 653 29.11 34.87 26.20
CA VAL A 653 30.52 35.31 26.15
C VAL A 653 30.94 35.44 24.67
N LEU A 654 30.74 34.42 23.86
CA LEU A 654 31.13 34.43 22.44
C LEU A 654 30.43 35.56 21.67
N ARG A 655 29.15 35.81 21.94
CA ARG A 655 28.39 36.90 21.33
C ARG A 655 28.93 38.28 21.74
N ALA A 656 29.27 38.47 22.99
CA ALA A 656 29.85 39.71 23.48
C ALA A 656 31.18 39.99 22.80
N VAL A 657 32.05 38.98 22.67
CA VAL A 657 33.34 39.08 21.98
C VAL A 657 33.14 39.45 20.50
N ARG A 658 32.26 38.73 19.76
CA ARG A 658 31.97 39.04 18.35
C ARG A 658 31.38 40.42 18.13
N GLY A 659 30.66 40.93 19.11
CA GLY A 659 30.02 42.23 19.05
C GLY A 659 30.95 43.41 19.43
N ALA A 660 32.07 43.15 20.09
CA ALA A 660 32.97 44.18 20.62
C ALA A 660 33.72 44.97 19.53
N GLU A 661 34.15 44.28 18.48
CA GLU A 661 34.88 44.88 17.37
C GLU A 661 34.56 44.15 16.06
N ARG A 662 33.62 44.67 15.29
CA ARG A 662 33.05 43.97 14.10
C ARG A 662 33.93 44.03 12.85
N GLN A 663 34.86 44.98 12.79
CA GLN A 663 35.72 45.13 11.61
C GLN A 663 36.95 44.24 11.67
N LEU A 664 37.53 44.06 12.86
CA LEU A 664 38.76 43.32 13.05
C LEU A 664 38.53 41.86 13.48
N VAL A 665 37.47 41.57 14.25
CA VAL A 665 37.19 40.22 14.75
C VAL A 665 36.59 39.37 13.63
N THR A 666 37.39 38.48 13.08
CA THR A 666 36.97 37.55 12.01
C THR A 666 36.71 36.13 12.49
N GLY A 667 37.22 35.74 13.66
CA GLY A 667 37.03 34.42 14.26
C GLY A 667 36.96 34.52 15.79
N VAL A 668 36.05 33.74 16.38
CA VAL A 668 35.92 33.58 17.84
C VAL A 668 35.69 32.11 18.12
N SER A 669 36.61 31.48 18.85
CA SER A 669 36.56 30.06 19.18
C SER A 669 36.63 29.86 20.70
N LEU A 670 35.74 29.05 21.24
CA LEU A 670 35.85 28.59 22.62
C LEU A 670 36.75 27.36 22.61
N PHE A 671 37.87 27.41 23.31
CA PHE A 671 38.84 26.30 23.31
C PHE A 671 38.97 25.61 24.66
N ASP A 672 38.54 26.27 25.79
CA ASP A 672 38.62 25.67 27.11
C ASP A 672 37.45 26.06 28.00
N VAL A 673 37.01 25.14 28.85
CA VAL A 673 36.06 25.36 29.95
C VAL A 673 36.61 24.68 31.18
N TYR A 674 37.07 25.44 32.14
CA TYR A 674 37.72 24.94 33.34
C TYR A 674 36.91 25.23 34.59
N ALA A 675 36.67 24.23 35.40
CA ALA A 675 36.14 24.35 36.76
C ALA A 675 37.07 23.57 37.70
N GLY A 676 37.69 24.25 38.65
CA GLY A 676 38.66 23.60 39.53
C GLY A 676 39.40 24.59 40.39
N PRO A 677 40.56 24.20 40.97
CA PRO A 677 41.36 25.08 41.83
C PRO A 677 41.60 26.46 41.17
N HIS A 678 41.48 27.53 41.96
CA HIS A 678 41.61 28.92 41.52
C HIS A 678 40.44 29.52 40.74
N VAL A 679 39.30 28.80 40.64
CA VAL A 679 38.03 29.36 40.18
C VAL A 679 37.05 29.32 41.37
N PRO A 680 36.32 30.42 41.66
CA PRO A 680 35.38 30.46 42.78
C PRO A 680 34.30 29.40 42.65
N GLU A 681 33.77 28.88 43.75
CA GLU A 681 32.66 27.94 43.76
C GLU A 681 31.43 28.56 43.08
N GLY A 682 30.71 27.79 42.23
CA GLY A 682 29.61 28.31 41.42
C GLY A 682 30.03 29.12 40.19
N HIS A 683 31.33 29.06 39.84
CA HIS A 683 31.89 29.74 38.67
C HIS A 683 32.75 28.80 37.84
N ARG A 684 32.94 29.15 36.58
CA ARG A 684 33.84 28.48 35.65
C ARG A 684 34.64 29.47 34.83
N SER A 685 35.83 29.07 34.39
CA SER A 685 36.66 29.84 33.48
C SER A 685 36.38 29.41 32.05
N ILE A 686 36.08 30.32 31.17
CA ILE A 686 35.84 30.11 29.73
C ILE A 686 36.99 30.69 28.94
N GLY A 687 37.77 29.84 28.27
CA GLY A 687 38.86 30.21 27.38
C GLY A 687 38.36 30.51 25.97
N VAL A 688 38.63 31.68 25.45
CA VAL A 688 38.21 32.15 24.13
C VAL A 688 39.40 32.65 23.33
N GLU A 689 39.64 32.03 22.15
CA GLU A 689 40.59 32.54 21.15
C GLU A 689 39.87 33.50 20.22
N VAL A 690 40.45 34.67 19.99
CA VAL A 690 39.94 35.69 19.07
C VAL A 690 40.95 35.93 17.95
N THR A 691 40.50 35.80 16.71
CA THR A 691 41.25 36.09 15.51
C THR A 691 40.94 37.50 15.04
N LEU A 692 41.94 38.37 15.00
CA LEU A 692 41.86 39.73 14.51
C LEU A 692 42.51 39.82 13.14
N GLN A 693 41.78 40.24 12.11
CA GLN A 693 42.27 40.39 10.73
C GLN A 693 42.32 41.86 10.33
N PRO A 694 43.50 42.44 10.21
CA PRO A 694 43.65 43.78 9.68
C PRO A 694 43.50 43.79 8.14
N ASP A 695 42.93 44.85 7.59
CA ASP A 695 42.68 44.99 6.15
C ASP A 695 43.61 45.98 5.46
N GLU A 696 44.03 47.08 6.12
CA GLU A 696 44.81 48.17 5.53
C GLU A 696 46.29 48.14 5.88
N ARG A 697 46.64 47.74 7.11
CA ARG A 697 48.00 47.64 7.62
C ARG A 697 48.08 46.74 8.84
N SER A 698 49.27 46.27 9.20
CA SER A 698 49.46 45.50 10.46
C SER A 698 49.08 46.33 11.67
N LEU A 699 48.46 45.65 12.67
CA LEU A 699 48.10 46.30 13.93
C LEU A 699 49.35 46.57 14.80
N THR A 700 49.42 47.74 15.46
CA THR A 700 50.38 48.04 16.44
C THR A 700 49.98 47.45 17.79
N ASP A 701 50.98 47.34 18.75
CA ASP A 701 50.72 46.83 20.10
C ASP A 701 49.66 47.65 20.84
N ALA A 702 49.70 48.99 20.71
CA ALA A 702 48.70 49.86 21.31
C ALA A 702 47.29 49.68 20.77
N GLU A 703 47.15 49.33 19.46
CA GLU A 703 45.85 49.02 18.85
C GLU A 703 45.35 47.62 19.28
N LEU A 704 46.23 46.64 19.41
CA LEU A 704 45.93 45.36 19.97
C LEU A 704 45.43 45.39 21.41
N GLU A 705 46.10 46.23 22.27
CA GLU A 705 45.63 46.48 23.65
C GLU A 705 44.27 47.16 23.67
N ALA A 706 44.04 48.15 22.84
CA ALA A 706 42.75 48.86 22.77
C ALA A 706 41.63 47.99 22.31
N VAL A 707 41.89 47.05 21.37
CA VAL A 707 40.90 46.02 20.94
C VAL A 707 40.64 45.04 22.08
N SER A 708 41.69 44.58 22.77
CA SER A 708 41.59 43.67 23.91
C SER A 708 40.76 44.28 25.04
N ASP A 709 40.97 45.50 25.36
CA ASP A 709 40.23 46.26 26.42
C ASP A 709 38.76 46.39 26.04
N ARG A 710 38.41 46.62 24.73
CA ARG A 710 37.04 46.66 24.24
C ARG A 710 36.35 45.30 24.35
N ILE A 711 37.07 44.21 24.01
CA ILE A 711 36.56 42.87 24.15
C ILE A 711 36.26 42.55 25.62
N VAL A 712 37.22 42.78 26.49
CA VAL A 712 37.04 42.57 27.95
C VAL A 712 35.87 43.37 28.50
N ALA A 713 35.81 44.67 28.20
CA ALA A 713 34.72 45.54 28.66
C ALA A 713 33.34 45.06 28.16
N ALA A 714 33.27 44.61 26.89
CA ALA A 714 32.02 44.08 26.32
C ALA A 714 31.57 42.80 27.03
N VAL A 715 32.48 41.86 27.30
CA VAL A 715 32.19 40.61 27.99
C VAL A 715 31.79 40.87 29.45
N VAL A 716 32.53 41.68 30.16
CA VAL A 716 32.21 42.08 31.55
C VAL A 716 30.81 42.71 31.62
N LYS A 717 30.51 43.64 30.72
CA LYS A 717 29.19 44.27 30.64
C LYS A 717 28.04 43.30 30.36
N ALA A 718 28.28 42.34 29.50
CA ALA A 718 27.25 41.40 29.06
C ALA A 718 27.02 40.24 30.05
N THR A 719 28.02 39.82 30.78
CA THR A 719 28.00 38.56 31.55
C THR A 719 28.40 38.73 33.03
N GLY A 720 28.88 39.88 33.45
CA GLY A 720 29.47 40.06 34.79
C GLY A 720 30.79 39.32 34.97
N ALA A 721 31.45 38.90 33.91
CA ALA A 721 32.69 38.13 33.93
C ALA A 721 33.85 38.90 34.55
N VAL A 722 34.83 38.18 35.09
CA VAL A 722 36.12 38.72 35.50
C VAL A 722 37.21 38.10 34.62
N LEU A 723 38.10 38.96 34.06
CA LEU A 723 39.22 38.43 33.28
C LEU A 723 40.20 37.75 34.24
N ARG A 724 40.65 36.54 33.91
CA ARG A 724 41.59 35.75 34.69
C ARG A 724 43.02 36.01 34.29
#